data_8b6a52bff60bf9f8628049a14fdf7313
#
_entry.id   8b6a52bff60bf9f8628049a14fdf7313
#
_cell.length_a   1.000
_cell.length_b   1.000
_cell.length_c   1.000
_cell.angle_alpha   90.00
_cell.angle_beta   90.00
_cell.angle_gamma   90.00
#
_symmetry.space_group_name_H-M   'P 1'
#
loop_
_entity.id
_entity.type
_entity.pdbx_description
1 polymer ?
#
loop_
_entity_poly.entity_id
_entity_poly.type
_entity_poly.pdbx_seq_one_letter_code
_entity_poly.pdbx_strand_id
1 'polypeptide(L)'
;MNTKALITLEYDKIIKKLETFASSTMGKALCKDLLPSSDYEEILSAQTETKDALTRLYKTGYLSFQGLSDIRPHLRLLEIDSTLNTKELLDIARLLSITAQTVEYGDTEDDIMAYDSLNSYFGELDSLEFLYQRITQCILSEDEISDDASSALKDIRREIKQTNISIHNKLTSVINSQNNKTMLQDALITVRNGRYCVPVKTEYRNAFPGMIHDQSSSGSTLFIEPMAVVQLNNYLKELDIKEKMEIEKILQSLSAQAASCSRELEENQKILTKLDFIFAKAKYAKEYQGTEPIFNTDGIVDIKQGRHPLLDPKKVVPIHIYIGEDFNMLLLTGPNTGGKTVSLKTVGLFQLMGQAGLHIPAFQGSRLAVFSDIFADIGDEQSIEMNLSTFSSHMTNLVHILDEADPNSLVLLDELCGGTDPTEGAALAIAILDDLHTGKIRTVATTHYAELKMYAMDTEGVENACCEFDLETLSPTYRLLIGIPGKSNAFSISERLGLPDYIIDQARSQIDATAIDFENMLSELEKNKAEIEKEQSELYKTKQEIENLKNSLKEKQDDIKEKRDKMLRDAREEARNILEEAKEVADESIRKYHAWGQHPKQNNMKKMEAQRSDLRGRMSKLDKKLAYKAKKSSTISDPSDFKVGDSVFVTTLSLNGTVKEAANKDGDLVIQMGFLSSVVNYKNLELLAPEKAPKPQHQPKDRYSINKAATINPEINLLGNTVDEAIARLEKYLDDAMIAGLTSVRVVHGKGTGALRKGIHEYLRKLKFVKSYKLAEFGEGDAGVTIVTFK
;
A
#
# COMPACT_ATOMS: atom_id res chain seq x y z
N MET A 1 30.15 9.88 -3.84
CA MET A 1 29.29 9.88 -2.63
C MET A 1 30.07 9.27 -1.47
N ASN A 2 30.17 9.95 -0.34
CA ASN A 2 31.02 9.56 0.80
C ASN A 2 30.48 8.31 1.51
N THR A 3 31.28 7.23 1.61
CA THR A 3 30.86 5.96 2.23
C THR A 3 30.62 6.08 3.73
N LYS A 4 31.34 6.98 4.43
CA LYS A 4 31.13 7.24 5.85
C LYS A 4 29.75 7.83 6.09
N ALA A 5 29.31 8.75 5.24
CA ALA A 5 27.97 9.35 5.33
C ALA A 5 26.86 8.32 5.16
N LEU A 6 27.00 7.33 4.26
CA LEU A 6 26.02 6.26 4.09
C LEU A 6 25.80 5.47 5.38
N ILE A 7 26.86 5.17 6.11
CA ILE A 7 26.79 4.42 7.37
C ILE A 7 26.23 5.31 8.48
N THR A 8 26.76 6.52 8.63
CA THR A 8 26.39 7.48 9.69
C THR A 8 24.90 7.88 9.60
N LEU A 9 24.37 8.04 8.37
CA LEU A 9 22.98 8.37 8.09
C LEU A 9 22.07 7.12 8.06
N GLU A 10 22.60 5.94 8.33
CA GLU A 10 21.86 4.68 8.42
C GLU A 10 21.20 4.28 7.08
N TYR A 11 21.76 4.67 5.94
CA TYR A 11 21.26 4.32 4.62
C TYR A 11 21.25 2.81 4.40
N ASP A 12 22.20 2.09 4.98
CA ASP A 12 22.24 0.62 4.96
C ASP A 12 20.98 -0.04 5.53
N LYS A 13 20.32 0.61 6.51
CA LYS A 13 19.06 0.12 7.08
C LYS A 13 17.90 0.32 6.12
N ILE A 14 17.92 1.40 5.33
CA ILE A 14 16.95 1.62 4.25
C ILE A 14 17.09 0.55 3.18
N ILE A 15 18.31 0.27 2.76
CA ILE A 15 18.62 -0.77 1.77
C ILE A 15 18.19 -2.15 2.26
N LYS A 16 18.47 -2.51 3.52
CA LYS A 16 17.98 -3.76 4.11
C LYS A 16 16.45 -3.88 4.12
N LYS A 17 15.76 -2.79 4.38
CA LYS A 17 14.29 -2.76 4.27
C LYS A 17 13.84 -2.91 2.82
N LEU A 18 14.44 -2.15 1.89
CA LEU A 18 14.12 -2.22 0.46
C LEU A 18 14.28 -3.66 -0.08
N GLU A 19 15.34 -4.35 0.30
CA GLU A 19 15.61 -5.75 -0.09
C GLU A 19 14.46 -6.68 0.25
N THR A 20 13.72 -6.43 1.34
CA THR A 20 12.57 -7.26 1.72
C THR A 20 11.38 -7.17 0.77
N PHE A 21 11.32 -6.13 -0.05
CA PHE A 21 10.24 -5.92 -1.03
C PHE A 21 10.53 -6.51 -2.41
N ALA A 22 11.80 -6.81 -2.71
CA ALA A 22 12.16 -7.55 -3.91
C ALA A 22 11.87 -9.05 -3.74
N SER A 23 11.32 -9.67 -4.76
CA SER A 23 10.88 -11.07 -4.75
C SER A 23 11.97 -12.03 -5.20
N SER A 24 12.76 -11.63 -6.21
CA SER A 24 13.83 -12.43 -6.79
C SER A 24 15.17 -12.19 -6.10
N THR A 25 16.07 -13.20 -6.15
CA THR A 25 17.44 -13.06 -5.63
C THR A 25 18.23 -11.99 -6.38
N MET A 26 17.98 -11.85 -7.67
CA MET A 26 18.62 -10.84 -8.52
C MET A 26 18.10 -9.44 -8.24
N GLY A 27 16.77 -9.27 -8.07
CA GLY A 27 16.17 -8.00 -7.64
C GLY A 27 16.69 -7.56 -6.28
N LYS A 28 16.87 -8.49 -5.34
CA LYS A 28 17.50 -8.22 -4.04
C LYS A 28 18.95 -7.77 -4.17
N ALA A 29 19.71 -8.37 -5.09
CA ALA A 29 21.08 -7.93 -5.36
C ALA A 29 21.11 -6.49 -5.88
N LEU A 30 20.22 -6.13 -6.83
CA LEU A 30 20.11 -4.75 -7.31
C LEU A 30 19.71 -3.77 -6.18
N CYS A 31 18.82 -4.19 -5.28
CA CYS A 31 18.49 -3.39 -4.10
C CYS A 31 19.71 -3.15 -3.21
N LYS A 32 20.49 -4.20 -2.97
CA LYS A 32 21.69 -4.14 -2.11
C LYS A 32 22.80 -3.24 -2.68
N ASP A 33 22.94 -3.25 -4.00
CA ASP A 33 23.96 -2.49 -4.71
C ASP A 33 23.49 -1.06 -5.05
N LEU A 34 22.29 -0.64 -4.61
CA LEU A 34 21.73 0.67 -4.88
C LEU A 34 22.51 1.75 -4.12
N LEU A 35 23.17 2.63 -4.87
CA LEU A 35 23.86 3.79 -4.37
C LEU A 35 23.19 5.08 -4.89
N PRO A 36 23.26 6.18 -4.13
CA PRO A 36 22.80 7.48 -4.59
C PRO A 36 23.63 7.98 -5.77
N SER A 37 22.98 8.48 -6.82
CA SER A 37 23.62 9.08 -7.98
C SER A 37 23.82 10.60 -7.78
N SER A 38 24.80 11.18 -8.45
CA SER A 38 24.99 12.63 -8.57
C SER A 38 24.62 13.16 -9.98
N ASP A 39 24.13 12.27 -10.86
CA ASP A 39 23.67 12.66 -12.19
C ASP A 39 22.16 13.02 -12.14
N TYR A 40 21.85 14.25 -12.54
CA TYR A 40 20.49 14.78 -12.50
C TYR A 40 19.50 13.98 -13.35
N GLU A 41 19.89 13.60 -14.56
CA GLU A 41 19.02 12.87 -15.50
C GLU A 41 18.77 11.43 -15.01
N GLU A 42 19.80 10.80 -14.48
CA GLU A 42 19.68 9.47 -13.87
C GLU A 42 18.73 9.47 -12.67
N ILE A 43 18.85 10.48 -11.81
CA ILE A 43 17.97 10.64 -10.65
C ILE A 43 16.51 10.83 -11.11
N LEU A 44 16.25 11.73 -12.07
CA LEU A 44 14.91 11.98 -12.57
C LEU A 44 14.30 10.74 -13.22
N SER A 45 15.08 10.02 -14.01
CA SER A 45 14.66 8.75 -14.61
C SER A 45 14.27 7.73 -13.54
N ALA A 46 15.13 7.54 -12.52
CA ALA A 46 14.87 6.61 -11.44
C ALA A 46 13.65 7.01 -10.57
N GLN A 47 13.42 8.31 -10.35
CA GLN A 47 12.25 8.82 -9.65
C GLN A 47 10.97 8.60 -10.47
N THR A 48 11.02 8.84 -11.78
CA THR A 48 9.91 8.62 -12.70
C THR A 48 9.53 7.13 -12.76
N GLU A 49 10.51 6.23 -12.90
CA GLU A 49 10.28 4.77 -12.85
C GLU A 49 9.55 4.37 -11.55
N THR A 50 10.00 4.90 -10.40
CA THR A 50 9.39 4.59 -9.09
C THR A 50 7.96 5.13 -8.99
N LYS A 51 7.70 6.34 -9.47
CA LYS A 51 6.38 6.98 -9.52
C LYS A 51 5.40 6.20 -10.39
N ASP A 52 5.83 5.82 -11.59
CA ASP A 52 4.99 5.09 -12.53
C ASP A 52 4.67 3.70 -12.00
N ALA A 53 5.65 3.00 -11.42
CA ALA A 53 5.41 1.73 -10.73
C ALA A 53 4.45 1.88 -9.54
N LEU A 54 4.57 2.95 -8.76
CA LEU A 54 3.67 3.22 -7.65
C LEU A 54 2.23 3.50 -8.15
N THR A 55 2.09 4.22 -9.24
CA THR A 55 0.81 4.50 -9.89
C THR A 55 0.14 3.20 -10.37
N ARG A 56 0.91 2.33 -11.01
CA ARG A 56 0.43 0.99 -11.42
C ARG A 56 0.04 0.12 -10.24
N LEU A 57 0.80 0.15 -9.13
CA LEU A 57 0.45 -0.57 -7.91
C LEU A 57 -0.88 -0.13 -7.30
N TYR A 58 -1.26 1.14 -7.45
CA TYR A 58 -2.55 1.63 -6.97
C TYR A 58 -3.71 1.32 -7.91
N LYS A 59 -3.49 1.35 -9.22
CA LYS A 59 -4.54 1.16 -10.24
C LYS A 59 -4.76 -0.31 -10.61
N THR A 60 -3.68 -1.03 -10.91
CA THR A 60 -3.73 -2.41 -11.46
C THR A 60 -3.46 -3.47 -10.38
N GLY A 61 -2.83 -3.07 -9.26
CA GLY A 61 -2.48 -4.01 -8.18
C GLY A 61 -1.05 -4.51 -8.23
N TYR A 62 -0.79 -5.63 -7.54
CA TYR A 62 0.57 -6.14 -7.35
C TYR A 62 0.99 -7.05 -8.50
N LEU A 63 2.19 -6.79 -9.03
CA LEU A 63 2.91 -7.71 -9.93
C LEU A 63 3.84 -8.59 -9.08
N SER A 64 3.82 -9.91 -9.32
CA SER A 64 4.61 -10.88 -8.56
C SER A 64 5.75 -11.46 -9.40
N PHE A 65 6.96 -11.35 -8.89
CA PHE A 65 8.16 -11.99 -9.45
C PHE A 65 8.62 -13.21 -8.62
N GLN A 66 7.70 -13.78 -7.84
CA GLN A 66 8.02 -14.91 -6.98
C GLN A 66 8.38 -16.14 -7.80
N GLY A 67 9.52 -16.75 -7.48
CA GLY A 67 10.03 -17.92 -8.20
C GLY A 67 10.87 -17.60 -9.43
N LEU A 68 11.16 -16.33 -9.69
CA LEU A 68 12.14 -15.94 -10.71
C LEU A 68 13.54 -16.36 -10.27
N SER A 69 14.09 -17.37 -10.96
CA SER A 69 15.44 -17.92 -10.73
C SER A 69 16.45 -17.28 -11.68
N ASP A 70 17.73 -17.31 -11.31
CA ASP A 70 18.81 -16.89 -12.22
C ASP A 70 19.08 -17.99 -13.26
N ILE A 71 18.68 -17.79 -14.50
CA ILE A 71 18.90 -18.74 -15.59
C ILE A 71 20.21 -18.54 -16.36
N ARG A 72 21.01 -17.52 -16.01
CA ARG A 72 22.30 -17.28 -16.71
C ARG A 72 23.24 -18.50 -16.67
N PRO A 73 23.33 -19.30 -15.57
CA PRO A 73 24.08 -20.53 -15.60
C PRO A 73 23.52 -21.55 -16.62
N HIS A 74 22.21 -21.63 -16.80
CA HIS A 74 21.53 -22.52 -17.73
C HIS A 74 21.82 -22.09 -19.17
N LEU A 75 21.76 -20.79 -19.47
CA LEU A 75 22.09 -20.24 -20.79
C LEU A 75 23.55 -20.55 -21.19
N ARG A 76 24.50 -20.44 -20.24
CA ARG A 76 25.90 -20.80 -20.49
C ARG A 76 26.08 -22.30 -20.81
N LEU A 77 25.28 -23.20 -20.22
CA LEU A 77 25.27 -24.61 -20.56
C LEU A 77 24.75 -24.83 -21.99
N LEU A 78 23.73 -24.07 -22.39
CA LEU A 78 23.18 -24.13 -23.75
C LEU A 78 24.16 -23.62 -24.81
N GLU A 79 24.96 -22.61 -24.49
CA GLU A 79 26.01 -22.07 -25.38
C GLU A 79 27.09 -23.12 -25.76
N ILE A 80 27.32 -24.10 -24.89
CA ILE A 80 28.27 -25.21 -25.14
C ILE A 80 27.57 -26.51 -25.55
N ASP A 81 26.35 -26.39 -26.09
CA ASP A 81 25.50 -27.51 -26.53
C ASP A 81 25.27 -28.59 -25.44
N SER A 82 25.27 -28.21 -24.19
CA SER A 82 24.97 -29.11 -23.05
C SER A 82 23.47 -29.30 -22.91
N THR A 83 23.04 -30.51 -22.53
CA THR A 83 21.63 -30.79 -22.23
C THR A 83 21.27 -30.36 -20.84
N LEU A 84 20.23 -29.52 -20.70
CA LEU A 84 19.67 -29.14 -19.42
C LEU A 84 18.87 -30.27 -18.78
N ASN A 85 18.88 -30.32 -17.46
CA ASN A 85 18.02 -31.22 -16.69
C ASN A 85 16.59 -30.70 -16.54
N THR A 86 15.72 -31.52 -15.96
CA THR A 86 14.29 -31.15 -15.72
C THR A 86 14.13 -29.88 -14.91
N LYS A 87 14.90 -29.70 -13.85
CA LYS A 87 14.86 -28.53 -12.97
C LYS A 87 15.25 -27.25 -13.73
N GLU A 88 16.34 -27.29 -14.46
CA GLU A 88 16.85 -26.16 -15.26
C GLU A 88 15.84 -25.71 -16.33
N LEU A 89 15.19 -26.69 -16.99
CA LEU A 89 14.12 -26.40 -17.96
C LEU A 89 12.85 -25.85 -17.28
N LEU A 90 12.50 -26.33 -16.09
CA LEU A 90 11.40 -25.78 -15.31
C LEU A 90 11.68 -24.37 -14.82
N ASP A 91 12.94 -24.02 -14.51
CA ASP A 91 13.32 -22.66 -14.19
C ASP A 91 13.12 -21.72 -15.39
N ILE A 92 13.44 -22.17 -16.61
CA ILE A 92 13.12 -21.44 -17.83
C ILE A 92 11.61 -21.32 -18.04
N ALA A 93 10.85 -22.39 -17.86
CA ALA A 93 9.39 -22.35 -17.95
C ALA A 93 8.77 -21.36 -16.93
N ARG A 94 9.31 -21.32 -15.72
CA ARG A 94 8.86 -20.39 -14.68
C ARG A 94 9.16 -18.95 -15.04
N LEU A 95 10.34 -18.66 -15.59
CA LEU A 95 10.67 -17.33 -16.14
C LEU A 95 9.65 -16.93 -17.21
N LEU A 96 9.35 -17.82 -18.17
CA LEU A 96 8.40 -17.55 -19.25
C LEU A 96 6.97 -17.33 -18.75
N SER A 97 6.55 -18.09 -17.73
CA SER A 97 5.26 -17.88 -17.07
C SER A 97 5.16 -16.49 -16.43
N ILE A 98 6.24 -16.04 -15.75
CA ILE A 98 6.31 -14.71 -15.14
C ILE A 98 6.35 -13.66 -16.25
N THR A 99 7.07 -13.89 -17.35
CA THR A 99 7.10 -13.01 -18.52
C THR A 99 5.70 -12.80 -19.08
N ALA A 100 4.95 -13.88 -19.32
CA ALA A 100 3.58 -13.79 -19.86
C ALA A 100 2.64 -13.00 -18.93
N GLN A 101 2.70 -13.26 -17.62
CA GLN A 101 1.95 -12.49 -16.62
C GLN A 101 2.36 -11.02 -16.59
N THR A 102 3.65 -10.74 -16.80
CA THR A 102 4.16 -9.37 -16.81
C THR A 102 3.73 -8.61 -18.05
N VAL A 103 3.71 -9.26 -19.22
CA VAL A 103 3.17 -8.71 -20.46
C VAL A 103 1.67 -8.40 -20.33
N GLU A 104 0.89 -9.34 -19.77
CA GLU A 104 -0.54 -9.13 -19.52
C GLU A 104 -0.78 -7.96 -18.55
N TYR A 105 0.05 -7.84 -17.49
CA TYR A 105 0.00 -6.70 -16.57
C TYR A 105 0.35 -5.36 -17.25
N GLY A 106 1.25 -5.38 -18.22
CA GLY A 106 1.66 -4.22 -19.02
C GLY A 106 0.60 -3.77 -20.02
N ASP A 107 -0.20 -4.70 -20.52
CA ASP A 107 -1.29 -4.42 -21.47
C ASP A 107 -2.45 -3.72 -20.75
N THR A 108 -2.68 -2.46 -21.09
CA THR A 108 -3.65 -1.61 -20.41
C THR A 108 -4.35 -0.69 -21.38
N GLU A 109 -5.66 -0.49 -21.19
CA GLU A 109 -6.46 0.49 -21.91
C GLU A 109 -6.35 1.92 -21.31
N ASP A 110 -5.63 2.10 -20.18
CA ASP A 110 -5.44 3.39 -19.52
C ASP A 110 -4.36 4.19 -20.25
N ASP A 111 -4.76 5.29 -20.90
CA ASP A 111 -3.87 6.17 -21.67
C ASP A 111 -2.65 6.69 -20.88
N ILE A 112 -2.80 6.89 -19.56
CA ILE A 112 -1.70 7.38 -18.71
C ILE A 112 -0.63 6.29 -18.56
N MET A 113 -1.03 5.03 -18.38
CA MET A 113 -0.11 3.90 -18.22
C MET A 113 0.50 3.46 -19.55
N ALA A 114 -0.22 3.65 -20.67
CA ALA A 114 0.29 3.30 -22.00
C ALA A 114 1.52 4.11 -22.42
N TYR A 115 1.72 5.30 -21.84
CA TYR A 115 2.83 6.21 -22.13
C TYR A 115 3.75 6.46 -20.93
N ASP A 116 3.67 5.65 -19.87
CA ASP A 116 4.57 5.78 -18.74
C ASP A 116 5.98 5.22 -19.06
N SER A 117 6.96 5.51 -18.18
CA SER A 117 8.36 5.10 -18.37
C SER A 117 8.56 3.58 -18.37
N LEU A 118 7.60 2.81 -17.84
CA LEU A 118 7.70 1.35 -17.73
C LEU A 118 7.18 0.64 -18.97
N ASN A 119 6.45 1.32 -19.83
CA ASN A 119 5.83 0.70 -20.99
C ASN A 119 6.86 0.09 -21.97
N SER A 120 8.06 0.70 -22.11
CA SER A 120 9.15 0.14 -22.90
C SER A 120 9.59 -1.23 -22.39
N TYR A 121 9.71 -1.41 -21.08
CA TYR A 121 10.08 -2.69 -20.47
C TYR A 121 9.05 -3.78 -20.74
N PHE A 122 7.76 -3.46 -20.67
CA PHE A 122 6.71 -4.44 -20.97
C PHE A 122 6.67 -4.80 -22.47
N GLY A 123 6.91 -3.83 -23.34
CA GLY A 123 6.92 -4.03 -24.80
C GLY A 123 8.12 -4.81 -25.34
N GLU A 124 9.24 -4.84 -24.61
CA GLU A 124 10.46 -5.57 -24.98
C GLU A 124 10.44 -7.04 -24.52
N LEU A 125 9.45 -7.44 -23.69
CA LEU A 125 9.31 -8.81 -23.22
C LEU A 125 8.72 -9.73 -24.30
N ASP A 126 9.35 -10.89 -24.48
CA ASP A 126 8.83 -11.95 -25.37
C ASP A 126 8.35 -13.15 -24.55
N SER A 127 7.06 -13.45 -24.62
CA SER A 127 6.46 -14.54 -23.86
C SER A 127 6.92 -15.94 -24.27
N LEU A 128 7.48 -16.11 -25.49
CA LEU A 128 7.93 -17.39 -26.07
C LEU A 128 6.96 -18.55 -25.75
N GLU A 129 5.67 -18.31 -25.93
CA GLU A 129 4.59 -19.19 -25.52
C GLU A 129 4.76 -20.64 -26.01
N PHE A 130 5.30 -20.80 -27.26
CA PHE A 130 5.57 -22.13 -27.82
C PHE A 130 6.59 -22.92 -26.98
N LEU A 131 7.62 -22.26 -26.43
CA LEU A 131 8.64 -22.89 -25.59
C LEU A 131 8.08 -23.25 -24.21
N TYR A 132 7.33 -22.31 -23.62
CA TYR A 132 6.64 -22.54 -22.35
C TYR A 132 5.71 -23.74 -22.40
N GLN A 133 4.81 -23.78 -23.39
CA GLN A 133 3.87 -24.87 -23.58
C GLN A 133 4.60 -26.20 -23.82
N ARG A 134 5.68 -26.20 -24.63
CA ARG A 134 6.42 -27.41 -24.92
C ARG A 134 7.13 -27.97 -23.70
N ILE A 135 7.77 -27.11 -22.88
CA ILE A 135 8.42 -27.56 -21.63
C ILE A 135 7.38 -28.11 -20.65
N THR A 136 6.28 -27.37 -20.40
CA THR A 136 5.24 -27.78 -19.43
C THR A 136 4.44 -29.00 -19.87
N GLN A 137 4.29 -29.23 -21.15
CA GLN A 137 3.70 -30.45 -21.70
C GLN A 137 4.61 -31.68 -21.45
N CYS A 138 5.92 -31.49 -21.54
CA CYS A 138 6.88 -32.58 -21.41
C CYS A 138 7.27 -32.87 -19.97
N ILE A 139 7.39 -31.86 -19.11
CA ILE A 139 7.92 -31.94 -17.75
C ILE A 139 6.82 -31.56 -16.76
N LEU A 140 6.40 -32.50 -15.91
CA LEU A 140 5.37 -32.30 -14.90
C LEU A 140 5.95 -31.81 -13.56
N SER A 141 7.13 -32.31 -13.19
CA SER A 141 7.86 -31.92 -12.00
C SER A 141 9.36 -32.16 -12.18
N GLU A 142 10.19 -31.79 -11.19
CA GLU A 142 11.64 -32.02 -11.23
C GLU A 142 12.00 -33.51 -11.44
N ASP A 143 11.17 -34.45 -10.96
CA ASP A 143 11.40 -35.89 -10.99
C ASP A 143 10.53 -36.62 -12.02
N GLU A 144 9.59 -35.91 -12.71
CA GLU A 144 8.58 -36.57 -13.53
C GLU A 144 8.45 -35.95 -14.91
N ILE A 145 8.68 -36.76 -15.95
CA ILE A 145 8.41 -36.41 -17.34
C ILE A 145 7.09 -37.04 -17.76
N SER A 146 6.27 -36.28 -18.46
CA SER A 146 4.94 -36.68 -18.95
C SER A 146 5.03 -37.89 -19.91
N ASP A 147 4.07 -38.78 -19.82
CA ASP A 147 3.91 -39.88 -20.81
C ASP A 147 3.65 -39.28 -22.21
N ASP A 148 3.07 -38.11 -22.32
CA ASP A 148 2.76 -37.42 -23.60
C ASP A 148 3.93 -36.60 -24.12
N ALA A 149 5.12 -36.61 -23.48
CA ALA A 149 6.30 -35.89 -23.93
C ALA A 149 6.80 -36.40 -25.30
N SER A 150 6.71 -37.73 -25.56
CA SER A 150 6.87 -38.35 -26.89
C SER A 150 6.02 -39.61 -27.03
N SER A 151 5.63 -39.92 -28.25
CA SER A 151 4.92 -41.15 -28.55
C SER A 151 5.76 -42.40 -28.19
N ALA A 152 7.08 -42.33 -28.38
CA ALA A 152 8.00 -43.41 -28.04
C ALA A 152 8.05 -43.67 -26.53
N LEU A 153 8.12 -42.63 -25.70
CA LEU A 153 8.10 -42.73 -24.23
C LEU A 153 6.80 -43.36 -23.74
N LYS A 154 5.66 -42.95 -24.30
CA LYS A 154 4.35 -43.50 -23.98
C LYS A 154 4.26 -45.00 -24.28
N ASP A 155 4.76 -45.42 -25.44
CA ASP A 155 4.80 -46.83 -25.82
C ASP A 155 5.72 -47.63 -24.90
N ILE A 156 6.94 -47.16 -24.61
CA ILE A 156 7.87 -47.78 -23.69
C ILE A 156 7.24 -47.96 -22.31
N ARG A 157 6.66 -46.96 -21.73
CA ARG A 157 6.02 -47.03 -20.42
C ARG A 157 4.79 -47.94 -20.39
N ARG A 158 4.05 -48.00 -21.50
CA ARG A 158 2.97 -48.98 -21.66
C ARG A 158 3.51 -50.39 -21.66
N GLU A 159 4.63 -50.64 -22.38
CA GLU A 159 5.27 -51.97 -22.40
C GLU A 159 5.85 -52.34 -21.03
N ILE A 160 6.46 -51.41 -20.31
CA ILE A 160 6.92 -51.60 -18.92
C ILE A 160 5.75 -52.05 -18.03
N LYS A 161 4.60 -51.37 -18.09
CA LYS A 161 3.40 -51.74 -17.31
C LYS A 161 2.90 -53.16 -17.67
N GLN A 162 2.86 -53.49 -18.98
CA GLN A 162 2.43 -54.79 -19.44
C GLN A 162 3.40 -55.89 -19.02
N THR A 163 4.71 -55.65 -19.11
CA THR A 163 5.76 -56.59 -18.70
C THR A 163 5.70 -56.84 -17.18
N ASN A 164 5.53 -55.80 -16.37
CA ASN A 164 5.34 -55.91 -14.94
C ASN A 164 4.13 -56.79 -14.56
N ILE A 165 2.99 -56.55 -15.22
CA ILE A 165 1.79 -57.40 -15.03
C ILE A 165 2.11 -58.86 -15.41
N SER A 166 2.80 -59.08 -16.52
CA SER A 166 3.18 -60.42 -16.98
C SER A 166 4.13 -61.13 -16.01
N ILE A 167 5.10 -60.42 -15.43
CA ILE A 167 6.01 -60.94 -14.40
C ILE A 167 5.21 -61.33 -13.15
N HIS A 168 4.35 -60.43 -12.66
CA HIS A 168 3.50 -60.68 -11.49
C HIS A 168 2.60 -61.93 -11.66
N ASN A 169 1.96 -62.05 -12.82
CA ASN A 169 1.12 -63.20 -13.12
C ASN A 169 1.93 -64.52 -13.14
N LYS A 170 3.10 -64.54 -13.77
CA LYS A 170 3.96 -65.69 -13.78
C LYS A 170 4.51 -66.01 -12.41
N LEU A 171 4.95 -65.05 -11.63
CA LEU A 171 5.46 -65.26 -10.26
C LEU A 171 4.34 -65.75 -9.32
N THR A 172 3.14 -65.21 -9.46
CA THR A 172 1.97 -65.70 -8.71
C THR A 172 1.68 -67.16 -9.01
N SER A 173 1.81 -67.54 -10.28
CA SER A 173 1.70 -68.96 -10.68
C SER A 173 2.81 -69.83 -10.08
N VAL A 174 4.05 -69.33 -10.05
CA VAL A 174 5.22 -70.03 -9.43
C VAL A 174 5.02 -70.20 -7.93
N ILE A 175 4.57 -69.17 -7.21
CA ILE A 175 4.34 -69.16 -5.75
C ILE A 175 3.20 -70.11 -5.38
N ASN A 176 2.13 -70.13 -6.18
CA ASN A 176 0.94 -70.96 -5.92
C ASN A 176 1.10 -72.42 -6.31
N SER A 177 2.17 -72.80 -7.06
CA SER A 177 2.47 -74.20 -7.42
C SER A 177 2.70 -75.05 -6.19
N GLN A 178 2.01 -76.20 -6.08
CA GLN A 178 2.14 -77.09 -4.93
C GLN A 178 3.59 -77.60 -4.71
N ASN A 179 4.33 -77.80 -5.78
CA ASN A 179 5.72 -78.26 -5.72
C ASN A 179 6.67 -77.18 -5.15
N ASN A 180 6.36 -75.89 -5.35
CA ASN A 180 7.20 -74.72 -4.93
C ASN A 180 6.89 -74.29 -3.52
N LYS A 181 5.63 -74.43 -3.01
CA LYS A 181 5.20 -73.94 -1.69
C LYS A 181 6.10 -74.42 -0.53
N THR A 182 6.59 -75.64 -0.59
CA THR A 182 7.49 -76.20 0.44
C THR A 182 8.90 -75.63 0.39
N MET A 183 9.33 -75.16 -0.78
CA MET A 183 10.67 -74.63 -1.04
C MET A 183 10.78 -73.18 -0.71
N LEU A 184 9.66 -72.40 -0.75
CA LEU A 184 9.62 -71.01 -0.43
C LEU A 184 9.71 -70.75 1.07
N GLN A 185 10.44 -69.71 1.48
CA GLN A 185 10.46 -69.21 2.84
C GLN A 185 9.16 -68.47 3.17
N ASP A 186 8.71 -67.63 2.23
CA ASP A 186 7.46 -66.89 2.28
C ASP A 186 6.85 -66.84 0.87
N ALA A 187 5.50 -66.85 0.80
CA ALA A 187 4.77 -66.77 -0.47
C ALA A 187 4.60 -65.32 -0.93
N LEU A 188 5.69 -64.59 -1.15
CA LEU A 188 5.69 -63.17 -1.55
C LEU A 188 6.68 -62.93 -2.70
N ILE A 189 6.39 -61.86 -3.47
CA ILE A 189 7.25 -61.36 -4.53
C ILE A 189 8.12 -60.24 -3.96
N THR A 190 9.40 -60.25 -4.22
CA THR A 190 10.36 -59.24 -3.79
C THR A 190 11.13 -58.71 -4.98
N VAL A 191 11.69 -57.49 -4.86
CA VAL A 191 12.63 -56.94 -5.83
C VAL A 191 14.01 -56.90 -5.19
N ARG A 192 15.01 -57.48 -5.90
CA ARG A 192 16.42 -57.43 -5.50
C ARG A 192 17.27 -57.04 -6.70
N ASN A 193 18.16 -56.08 -6.55
CA ASN A 193 19.00 -55.58 -7.63
C ASN A 193 18.20 -55.20 -8.90
N GLY A 194 16.98 -54.68 -8.74
CA GLY A 194 16.10 -54.32 -9.84
C GLY A 194 15.47 -55.51 -10.57
N ARG A 195 15.41 -56.67 -9.94
CA ARG A 195 14.80 -57.87 -10.49
C ARG A 195 13.75 -58.44 -9.55
N TYR A 196 12.68 -58.96 -10.11
CA TYR A 196 11.62 -59.64 -9.36
C TYR A 196 12.11 -61.05 -8.97
N CYS A 197 12.14 -61.30 -7.69
CA CYS A 197 12.59 -62.54 -7.07
C CYS A 197 11.55 -63.13 -6.10
N VAL A 198 11.74 -64.40 -5.74
CA VAL A 198 11.00 -65.05 -4.67
C VAL A 198 11.97 -65.52 -3.57
N PRO A 199 11.59 -65.44 -2.29
CA PRO A 199 12.41 -65.93 -1.18
C PRO A 199 12.34 -67.47 -1.07
N VAL A 200 13.44 -68.14 -1.24
CA VAL A 200 13.58 -69.60 -1.20
C VAL A 200 14.45 -69.96 -0.01
N LYS A 201 14.12 -71.03 0.71
CA LYS A 201 14.94 -71.63 1.78
C LYS A 201 16.29 -72.14 1.22
N THR A 202 17.34 -71.83 1.91
CA THR A 202 18.71 -72.19 1.47
C THR A 202 18.91 -73.70 1.17
N GLU A 203 18.18 -74.61 1.89
CA GLU A 203 18.21 -76.06 1.68
C GLU A 203 17.69 -76.44 0.29
N TYR A 204 16.83 -75.63 -0.36
CA TYR A 204 16.32 -75.94 -1.70
C TYR A 204 17.05 -75.19 -2.81
N ARG A 205 18.24 -74.64 -2.56
CA ARG A 205 19.06 -73.90 -3.53
C ARG A 205 19.19 -74.60 -4.88
N ASN A 206 19.51 -75.97 -4.85
CA ASN A 206 19.72 -76.77 -6.06
C ASN A 206 18.41 -77.34 -6.68
N ALA A 207 17.31 -77.31 -5.93
CA ALA A 207 16.05 -77.85 -6.36
C ALA A 207 15.16 -76.85 -6.99
N PHE A 208 15.27 -75.53 -6.63
CA PHE A 208 14.47 -74.42 -7.19
C PHE A 208 15.13 -73.84 -8.45
N PRO A 209 14.51 -73.99 -9.65
CA PRO A 209 15.12 -73.50 -10.90
C PRO A 209 15.09 -72.01 -10.99
N GLY A 210 16.25 -71.33 -10.90
CA GLY A 210 16.39 -69.91 -11.01
C GLY A 210 17.81 -69.38 -10.73
N MET A 211 17.97 -68.08 -10.81
CA MET A 211 19.21 -67.35 -10.55
C MET A 211 19.16 -66.68 -9.17
N ILE A 212 20.23 -66.83 -8.38
CA ILE A 212 20.34 -66.23 -7.06
C ILE A 212 20.82 -64.78 -7.27
N HIS A 213 20.06 -63.79 -6.73
CA HIS A 213 20.43 -62.39 -6.80
C HIS A 213 20.86 -61.81 -5.47
N ASP A 214 20.36 -62.41 -4.35
CA ASP A 214 20.69 -61.91 -3.03
C ASP A 214 20.48 -63.05 -1.97
N GLN A 215 21.03 -62.84 -0.77
CA GLN A 215 20.87 -63.70 0.38
C GLN A 215 20.55 -62.92 1.63
N SER A 216 19.69 -63.42 2.50
CA SER A 216 19.39 -62.81 3.79
C SER A 216 20.63 -62.71 4.67
N SER A 217 20.71 -61.72 5.56
CA SER A 217 21.82 -61.54 6.52
C SER A 217 22.05 -62.76 7.41
N SER A 218 21.02 -63.56 7.69
CA SER A 218 21.13 -64.84 8.44
C SER A 218 21.58 -65.99 7.58
N GLY A 219 21.69 -65.88 6.27
CA GLY A 219 22.02 -66.95 5.34
C GLY A 219 20.89 -67.96 5.11
N SER A 220 19.77 -67.88 5.78
CA SER A 220 18.69 -68.86 5.74
C SER A 220 17.75 -68.74 4.52
N THR A 221 17.76 -67.60 3.85
CA THR A 221 16.88 -67.32 2.69
C THR A 221 17.68 -66.81 1.49
N LEU A 222 17.43 -67.40 0.34
CA LEU A 222 17.97 -66.96 -0.94
C LEU A 222 16.90 -66.25 -1.74
N PHE A 223 17.22 -65.10 -2.29
CA PHE A 223 16.33 -64.39 -3.20
C PHE A 223 16.64 -64.85 -4.62
N ILE A 224 15.77 -65.72 -5.14
CA ILE A 224 15.93 -66.35 -6.45
C ILE A 224 15.01 -65.76 -7.46
N GLU A 225 15.54 -65.40 -8.61
CA GLU A 225 14.79 -65.07 -9.82
C GLU A 225 14.40 -66.38 -10.50
N PRO A 226 13.10 -66.74 -10.53
CA PRO A 226 12.67 -67.96 -11.15
C PRO A 226 12.96 -67.98 -12.67
N MET A 227 13.39 -69.13 -13.23
CA MET A 227 13.74 -69.26 -14.65
C MET A 227 12.56 -68.81 -15.56
N ALA A 228 11.29 -68.96 -15.11
CA ALA A 228 10.10 -68.58 -15.82
C ALA A 228 10.00 -67.06 -16.06
N VAL A 229 10.71 -66.24 -15.31
CA VAL A 229 10.62 -64.74 -15.43
C VAL A 229 11.95 -64.09 -15.82
N VAL A 230 13.04 -64.83 -15.95
CA VAL A 230 14.37 -64.29 -16.32
C VAL A 230 14.31 -63.45 -17.62
N GLN A 231 13.66 -63.95 -18.66
CA GLN A 231 13.52 -63.23 -19.92
C GLN A 231 12.72 -61.94 -19.78
N LEU A 232 11.64 -61.97 -18.99
CA LEU A 232 10.81 -60.79 -18.74
C LEU A 232 11.55 -59.78 -17.90
N ASN A 233 12.29 -60.17 -16.87
CA ASN A 233 13.12 -59.30 -16.08
C ASN A 233 14.27 -58.69 -16.93
N ASN A 234 14.86 -59.44 -17.86
CA ASN A 234 15.85 -58.90 -18.79
C ASN A 234 15.22 -57.87 -19.73
N TYR A 235 14.02 -58.17 -20.26
CA TYR A 235 13.28 -57.28 -21.13
C TYR A 235 12.85 -55.99 -20.38
N LEU A 236 12.39 -56.13 -19.13
CA LEU A 236 12.08 -54.99 -18.29
C LEU A 236 13.32 -54.06 -18.14
N LYS A 237 14.49 -54.61 -17.88
CA LYS A 237 15.75 -53.87 -17.75
C LYS A 237 16.16 -53.20 -19.04
N GLU A 238 15.89 -53.83 -20.19
CA GLU A 238 16.09 -53.23 -21.51
C GLU A 238 15.16 -52.05 -21.74
N LEU A 239 13.90 -52.20 -21.33
CA LEU A 239 12.91 -51.10 -21.40
C LEU A 239 13.28 -49.92 -20.50
N ASP A 240 13.79 -50.17 -19.28
CA ASP A 240 14.29 -49.13 -18.36
C ASP A 240 15.43 -48.30 -18.99
N ILE A 241 16.33 -49.00 -19.73
CA ILE A 241 17.43 -48.33 -20.46
C ILE A 241 16.87 -47.52 -21.62
N LYS A 242 15.90 -48.07 -22.38
CA LYS A 242 15.23 -47.34 -23.48
C LYS A 242 14.48 -46.14 -22.99
N GLU A 243 13.81 -46.24 -21.84
CA GLU A 243 13.13 -45.11 -21.20
C GLU A 243 14.11 -43.99 -20.88
N LYS A 244 15.24 -44.30 -20.22
CA LYS A 244 16.28 -43.29 -19.91
C LYS A 244 16.84 -42.62 -21.15
N MET A 245 17.14 -43.40 -22.18
CA MET A 245 17.64 -42.87 -23.47
C MET A 245 16.60 -41.97 -24.15
N GLU A 246 15.33 -42.31 -24.10
CA GLU A 246 14.28 -41.48 -24.68
C GLU A 246 14.05 -40.19 -23.89
N ILE A 247 14.11 -40.27 -22.56
CA ILE A 247 14.09 -39.10 -21.68
C ILE A 247 15.24 -38.14 -22.03
N GLU A 248 16.44 -38.63 -22.18
CA GLU A 248 17.62 -37.87 -22.55
C GLU A 248 17.45 -37.17 -23.92
N LYS A 249 16.86 -37.84 -24.90
CA LYS A 249 16.54 -37.23 -26.22
C LYS A 249 15.49 -36.12 -26.09
N ILE A 250 14.46 -36.30 -25.24
CA ILE A 250 13.46 -35.30 -24.99
C ILE A 250 14.09 -34.05 -24.37
N LEU A 251 14.91 -34.23 -23.33
CA LEU A 251 15.63 -33.11 -22.70
C LEU A 251 16.58 -32.42 -23.67
N GLN A 252 17.31 -33.17 -24.50
CA GLN A 252 18.18 -32.63 -25.53
C GLN A 252 17.38 -31.77 -26.54
N SER A 253 16.23 -32.26 -26.98
CA SER A 253 15.36 -31.51 -27.92
C SER A 253 14.82 -30.23 -27.30
N LEU A 254 14.41 -30.27 -26.03
CA LEU A 254 13.95 -29.07 -25.30
C LEU A 254 15.09 -28.08 -25.09
N SER A 255 16.29 -28.59 -24.76
CA SER A 255 17.50 -27.75 -24.60
C SER A 255 17.86 -27.04 -25.89
N ALA A 256 17.80 -27.75 -27.04
CA ALA A 256 18.06 -27.16 -28.35
C ALA A 256 17.05 -26.07 -28.71
N GLN A 257 15.76 -26.25 -28.35
CA GLN A 257 14.75 -25.23 -28.54
C GLN A 257 15.00 -24.01 -27.62
N ALA A 258 15.34 -24.21 -26.35
CA ALA A 258 15.73 -23.15 -25.45
C ALA A 258 16.99 -22.40 -25.92
N ALA A 259 17.99 -23.13 -26.45
CA ALA A 259 19.22 -22.55 -27.01
C ALA A 259 18.93 -21.60 -28.20
N SER A 260 17.95 -21.94 -29.03
CA SER A 260 17.57 -21.08 -30.17
C SER A 260 16.94 -19.76 -29.75
N CYS A 261 16.47 -19.64 -28.49
CA CYS A 261 15.86 -18.44 -27.91
C CYS A 261 16.70 -17.86 -26.76
N SER A 262 17.98 -18.19 -26.67
CA SER A 262 18.85 -17.80 -25.55
C SER A 262 18.93 -16.29 -25.37
N ARG A 263 18.92 -15.52 -26.44
CA ARG A 263 18.97 -14.05 -26.41
C ARG A 263 17.70 -13.47 -25.80
N GLU A 264 16.55 -13.90 -26.25
CA GLU A 264 15.24 -13.46 -25.76
C GLU A 264 15.05 -13.85 -24.29
N LEU A 265 15.49 -15.04 -23.90
CA LEU A 265 15.48 -15.50 -22.50
C LEU A 265 16.38 -14.63 -21.61
N GLU A 266 17.57 -14.25 -22.07
CA GLU A 266 18.48 -13.36 -21.35
C GLU A 266 17.89 -11.97 -21.19
N GLU A 267 17.31 -11.41 -22.27
CA GLU A 267 16.67 -10.10 -22.27
C GLU A 267 15.46 -10.08 -21.33
N ASN A 268 14.59 -11.09 -21.39
CA ASN A 268 13.48 -11.26 -20.46
C ASN A 268 13.96 -11.27 -19.01
N GLN A 269 15.01 -12.03 -18.70
CA GLN A 269 15.53 -12.07 -17.34
C GLN A 269 16.05 -10.72 -16.87
N LYS A 270 16.78 -9.98 -17.70
CA LYS A 270 17.27 -8.64 -17.36
C LYS A 270 16.12 -7.69 -17.07
N ILE A 271 15.11 -7.67 -17.94
CA ILE A 271 13.94 -6.80 -17.81
C ILE A 271 13.12 -7.16 -16.56
N LEU A 272 12.82 -8.43 -16.33
CA LEU A 272 12.08 -8.88 -15.15
C LEU A 272 12.82 -8.56 -13.86
N THR A 273 14.16 -8.69 -13.86
CA THR A 273 15.00 -8.32 -12.71
C THR A 273 14.93 -6.81 -12.44
N LYS A 274 15.02 -5.99 -13.49
CA LYS A 274 14.89 -4.54 -13.38
C LYS A 274 13.50 -4.13 -12.90
N LEU A 275 12.45 -4.75 -13.43
CA LEU A 275 11.06 -4.51 -12.97
C LEU A 275 10.86 -4.91 -11.51
N ASP A 276 11.36 -6.08 -11.07
CA ASP A 276 11.27 -6.48 -9.65
C ASP A 276 11.94 -5.45 -8.73
N PHE A 277 13.09 -4.92 -9.14
CA PHE A 277 13.78 -3.84 -8.43
C PHE A 277 12.97 -2.53 -8.40
N ILE A 278 12.42 -2.09 -9.54
CA ILE A 278 11.61 -0.86 -9.61
C ILE A 278 10.33 -1.02 -8.76
N PHE A 279 9.64 -2.16 -8.89
CA PHE A 279 8.47 -2.44 -8.08
C PHE A 279 8.79 -2.62 -6.59
N ALA A 280 9.99 -3.06 -6.22
CA ALA A 280 10.43 -3.09 -4.83
C ALA A 280 10.53 -1.66 -4.27
N LYS A 281 11.11 -0.69 -5.01
CA LYS A 281 11.13 0.73 -4.64
C LYS A 281 9.71 1.28 -4.45
N ALA A 282 8.81 0.98 -5.39
CA ALA A 282 7.42 1.43 -5.33
C ALA A 282 6.63 0.81 -4.16
N LYS A 283 6.80 -0.49 -3.89
CA LYS A 283 6.20 -1.17 -2.73
C LYS A 283 6.67 -0.57 -1.41
N TYR A 284 7.97 -0.30 -1.31
CA TYR A 284 8.55 0.34 -0.14
C TYR A 284 8.03 1.76 0.03
N ALA A 285 7.97 2.57 -1.05
CA ALA A 285 7.37 3.90 -1.02
C ALA A 285 5.91 3.87 -0.55
N LYS A 286 5.14 2.88 -0.98
CA LYS A 286 3.75 2.69 -0.53
C LYS A 286 3.65 2.43 0.97
N GLU A 287 4.58 1.67 1.56
CA GLU A 287 4.55 1.31 2.99
C GLU A 287 4.70 2.54 3.89
N TYR A 288 5.66 3.43 3.60
CA TYR A 288 5.86 4.63 4.40
C TYR A 288 5.15 5.88 3.84
N GLN A 289 4.26 5.70 2.87
CA GLN A 289 3.52 6.79 2.21
C GLN A 289 4.47 7.84 1.59
N GLY A 290 5.50 7.37 0.91
CA GLY A 290 6.48 8.20 0.24
C GLY A 290 5.91 8.97 -0.94
N THR A 291 6.40 10.19 -1.13
CA THR A 291 6.08 11.04 -2.27
C THR A 291 7.33 11.33 -3.10
N GLU A 292 7.13 11.56 -4.39
CA GLU A 292 8.20 11.97 -5.29
C GLU A 292 8.71 13.37 -4.91
N PRO A 293 10.01 13.57 -4.59
CA PRO A 293 10.59 14.88 -4.38
C PRO A 293 10.86 15.57 -5.73
N ILE A 294 10.77 16.90 -5.73
CA ILE A 294 11.12 17.72 -6.89
C ILE A 294 12.62 18.04 -6.81
N PHE A 295 13.40 17.53 -7.75
CA PHE A 295 14.83 17.79 -7.79
C PHE A 295 15.16 19.11 -8.47
N ASN A 296 16.26 19.77 -7.97
CA ASN A 296 16.84 20.96 -8.54
C ASN A 296 18.37 20.92 -8.47
N THR A 297 19.00 21.79 -9.27
CA THR A 297 20.46 21.99 -9.29
C THR A 297 20.91 23.26 -8.57
N ASP A 298 19.98 24.00 -7.95
CA ASP A 298 20.26 25.29 -7.30
C ASP A 298 20.69 25.12 -5.84
N GLY A 299 20.79 23.88 -5.37
CA GLY A 299 21.14 23.56 -3.98
C GLY A 299 20.02 23.84 -2.99
N ILE A 300 18.75 23.84 -3.42
CA ILE A 300 17.60 24.12 -2.58
C ILE A 300 17.05 22.79 -2.03
N VAL A 301 16.97 22.69 -0.71
CA VAL A 301 16.30 21.62 0.00
C VAL A 301 15.12 22.21 0.76
N ASP A 302 13.90 21.70 0.54
CA ASP A 302 12.68 22.12 1.23
C ASP A 302 11.82 20.87 1.51
N ILE A 303 11.95 20.33 2.72
CA ILE A 303 11.29 19.12 3.17
C ILE A 303 10.05 19.51 3.98
N LYS A 304 8.88 19.25 3.44
CA LYS A 304 7.59 19.57 4.06
C LYS A 304 7.04 18.35 4.79
N GLN A 305 6.82 18.46 6.09
CA GLN A 305 6.24 17.39 6.91
C GLN A 305 7.00 16.04 6.77
N GLY A 306 8.32 16.11 6.75
CA GLY A 306 9.19 14.94 6.63
C GLY A 306 9.15 14.05 7.87
N ARG A 307 8.99 12.74 7.69
CA ARG A 307 8.96 11.74 8.77
C ARG A 307 10.14 10.80 8.63
N HIS A 308 10.97 10.68 9.64
CA HIS A 308 12.12 9.79 9.58
C HIS A 308 11.68 8.33 9.34
N PRO A 309 12.11 7.65 8.25
CA PRO A 309 11.56 6.37 7.81
C PRO A 309 11.89 5.18 8.71
N LEU A 310 12.87 5.33 9.61
CA LEU A 310 13.28 4.30 10.56
C LEU A 310 12.58 4.43 11.93
N LEU A 311 11.82 5.50 12.16
CA LEU A 311 11.04 5.68 13.38
C LEU A 311 9.63 5.08 13.24
N ASP A 312 9.00 4.82 14.38
CA ASP A 312 7.62 4.32 14.42
C ASP A 312 6.68 5.34 13.75
N PRO A 313 5.95 4.98 12.68
CA PRO A 313 5.04 5.88 11.98
C PRO A 313 3.96 6.53 12.84
N LYS A 314 3.61 5.89 13.98
CA LYS A 314 2.59 6.39 14.92
C LYS A 314 3.14 7.41 15.91
N LYS A 315 4.47 7.44 16.11
CA LYS A 315 5.13 8.28 17.10
C LYS A 315 5.96 9.38 16.49
N VAL A 316 6.39 9.20 15.24
CA VAL A 316 7.23 10.17 14.55
C VAL A 316 6.49 11.49 14.36
N VAL A 317 7.11 12.57 14.82
CA VAL A 317 6.60 13.94 14.58
C VAL A 317 7.17 14.42 13.25
N PRO A 318 6.34 14.87 12.32
CA PRO A 318 6.82 15.39 11.04
C PRO A 318 7.52 16.73 11.21
N ILE A 319 8.65 16.88 10.55
CA ILE A 319 9.45 18.13 10.57
C ILE A 319 9.27 18.90 9.26
N HIS A 320 9.37 20.23 9.33
CA HIS A 320 9.53 21.12 8.18
C HIS A 320 10.93 21.72 8.25
N ILE A 321 11.76 21.48 7.22
CA ILE A 321 13.13 22.00 7.18
C ILE A 321 13.47 22.42 5.76
N TYR A 322 14.06 23.60 5.62
CA TYR A 322 14.46 24.16 4.33
C TYR A 322 15.82 24.88 4.45
N ILE A 323 16.55 24.89 3.34
CA ILE A 323 17.85 25.53 3.18
C ILE A 323 18.14 25.74 1.70
N GLY A 324 18.92 26.79 1.36
CA GLY A 324 19.44 27.00 0.02
C GLY A 324 18.74 28.12 -0.76
N GLU A 325 17.63 28.66 -0.27
CA GLU A 325 16.89 29.79 -0.91
C GLU A 325 17.37 31.13 -0.32
N ASP A 326 17.05 31.40 0.94
CA ASP A 326 17.38 32.63 1.64
C ASP A 326 18.71 32.55 2.41
N PHE A 327 19.10 31.36 2.81
CA PHE A 327 20.32 31.04 3.57
C PHE A 327 20.96 29.73 3.12
N ASN A 328 22.28 29.63 3.22
CA ASN A 328 23.02 28.42 2.89
C ASN A 328 23.47 27.60 4.12
N MET A 329 23.24 28.16 5.32
CA MET A 329 23.60 27.52 6.58
C MET A 329 22.45 27.58 7.58
N LEU A 330 22.18 26.42 8.25
CA LEU A 330 21.15 26.29 9.27
C LEU A 330 21.73 25.76 10.57
N LEU A 331 21.64 26.55 11.66
CA LEU A 331 22.11 26.16 12.98
C LEU A 331 20.95 25.69 13.89
N LEU A 332 20.88 24.39 14.18
CA LEU A 332 19.90 23.82 15.08
C LEU A 332 20.38 23.93 16.53
N THR A 333 19.61 24.64 17.33
CA THR A 333 19.89 24.91 18.73
C THR A 333 18.84 24.29 19.66
N GLY A 334 19.14 24.20 20.95
CA GLY A 334 18.21 23.61 21.94
C GLY A 334 18.77 22.37 22.64
N PRO A 335 17.97 21.70 23.50
CA PRO A 335 18.42 20.54 24.27
C PRO A 335 18.66 19.31 23.37
N ASN A 336 19.58 18.41 23.77
CA ASN A 336 19.92 17.20 22.99
C ASN A 336 18.71 16.25 22.82
N THR A 337 17.86 16.18 23.81
CA THR A 337 16.63 15.40 23.78
C THR A 337 15.56 15.94 22.81
N GLY A 338 15.74 17.15 22.26
CA GLY A 338 14.77 17.84 21.40
C GLY A 338 14.60 17.27 19.97
N GLY A 339 15.49 16.35 19.54
CA GLY A 339 15.42 15.76 18.21
C GLY A 339 16.33 16.42 17.17
N LYS A 340 17.32 17.24 17.57
CA LYS A 340 18.29 17.89 16.68
C LYS A 340 18.99 16.88 15.76
N THR A 341 19.63 15.87 16.34
CA THR A 341 20.33 14.79 15.63
C THR A 341 19.42 14.04 14.68
N VAL A 342 18.16 13.79 15.09
CA VAL A 342 17.17 13.11 14.23
C VAL A 342 16.78 14.00 13.04
N SER A 343 16.61 15.30 13.26
CA SER A 343 16.32 16.26 12.18
C SER A 343 17.47 16.32 11.17
N LEU A 344 18.71 16.38 11.66
CA LEU A 344 19.93 16.37 10.86
C LEU A 344 20.01 15.07 10.02
N LYS A 345 19.84 13.92 10.66
CA LYS A 345 19.80 12.60 9.98
C LYS A 345 18.67 12.53 8.96
N THR A 346 17.51 13.11 9.24
CA THR A 346 16.37 13.09 8.31
C THR A 346 16.72 13.82 7.00
N VAL A 347 17.35 14.99 7.07
CA VAL A 347 17.77 15.74 5.88
C VAL A 347 18.73 14.90 5.03
N GLY A 348 19.81 14.41 5.66
CA GLY A 348 20.82 13.62 4.95
C GLY A 348 20.25 12.32 4.37
N LEU A 349 19.45 11.59 5.14
CA LEU A 349 18.85 10.35 4.70
C LEU A 349 17.86 10.56 3.54
N PHE A 350 17.04 11.60 3.58
CA PHE A 350 16.12 11.94 2.49
C PHE A 350 16.86 12.29 1.22
N GLN A 351 17.98 13.01 1.36
CA GLN A 351 18.82 13.36 0.23
C GLN A 351 19.41 12.10 -0.41
N LEU A 352 19.96 11.17 0.39
CA LEU A 352 20.47 9.89 -0.10
C LEU A 352 19.38 9.03 -0.75
N MET A 353 18.21 8.93 -0.11
CA MET A 353 17.06 8.20 -0.65
C MET A 353 16.60 8.80 -1.98
N GLY A 354 16.43 10.12 -2.03
CA GLY A 354 15.99 10.80 -3.23
C GLY A 354 16.96 10.60 -4.40
N GLN A 355 18.27 10.80 -4.17
CA GLN A 355 19.31 10.61 -5.20
C GLN A 355 19.45 9.14 -5.64
N ALA A 356 18.96 8.18 -4.85
CA ALA A 356 18.86 6.77 -5.23
C ALA A 356 17.57 6.40 -5.98
N GLY A 357 16.71 7.38 -6.32
CA GLY A 357 15.43 7.14 -6.97
C GLY A 357 14.36 6.56 -6.04
N LEU A 358 14.51 6.69 -4.72
CA LEU A 358 13.49 6.35 -3.74
C LEU A 358 12.62 7.59 -3.45
N HIS A 359 11.33 7.40 -3.32
CA HIS A 359 10.45 8.44 -2.80
C HIS A 359 10.77 8.73 -1.32
N ILE A 360 10.39 9.89 -0.82
CA ILE A 360 10.65 10.27 0.57
C ILE A 360 9.36 10.36 1.38
N PRO A 361 9.34 9.99 2.66
CA PRO A 361 8.16 10.12 3.52
C PRO A 361 7.94 11.59 3.95
N ALA A 362 7.58 12.42 2.98
CA ALA A 362 7.34 13.85 3.13
C ALA A 362 6.08 14.27 2.36
N PHE A 363 5.66 15.51 2.53
CA PHE A 363 4.53 16.05 1.76
C PHE A 363 4.89 16.27 0.30
N GLN A 364 3.89 16.13 -0.57
CA GLN A 364 4.02 16.42 -1.99
C GLN A 364 4.48 17.87 -2.21
N GLY A 365 5.40 18.07 -3.16
CA GLY A 365 6.02 19.35 -3.43
C GLY A 365 7.20 19.66 -2.51
N SER A 366 7.73 18.67 -1.79
CA SER A 366 9.06 18.75 -1.17
C SER A 366 10.12 18.79 -2.25
N ARG A 367 11.14 19.65 -2.05
CA ARG A 367 12.25 19.85 -3.00
C ARG A 367 13.53 19.28 -2.43
N LEU A 368 14.30 18.60 -3.25
CA LEU A 368 15.66 18.14 -2.94
C LEU A 368 16.65 18.68 -3.99
N ALA A 369 17.88 18.89 -3.58
CA ALA A 369 18.93 19.26 -4.52
C ALA A 369 19.72 18.04 -4.99
N VAL A 370 20.45 18.18 -6.09
CA VAL A 370 21.47 17.19 -6.48
C VAL A 370 22.79 17.61 -5.89
N PHE A 371 23.30 16.84 -4.94
CA PHE A 371 24.62 17.02 -4.37
C PHE A 371 25.62 16.03 -4.96
N SER A 372 26.85 16.53 -5.22
CA SER A 372 27.99 15.71 -5.61
C SER A 372 28.38 14.76 -4.48
N ASP A 373 28.46 15.31 -3.26
CA ASP A 373 28.76 14.57 -2.03
C ASP A 373 27.94 15.05 -0.85
N ILE A 374 27.74 14.14 0.11
CA ILE A 374 27.13 14.41 1.40
C ILE A 374 28.12 13.99 2.46
N PHE A 375 28.48 14.95 3.32
CA PHE A 375 29.36 14.72 4.44
C PHE A 375 28.58 14.73 5.75
N ALA A 376 28.91 13.83 6.66
CA ALA A 376 28.22 13.72 7.95
C ALA A 376 29.24 13.50 9.06
N ASP A 377 29.20 14.37 10.05
CA ASP A 377 29.90 14.20 11.33
C ASP A 377 28.81 14.15 12.42
N ILE A 378 28.31 12.96 12.70
CA ILE A 378 27.14 12.69 13.57
C ILE A 378 27.43 11.50 14.46
N GLY A 379 27.23 11.66 15.76
CA GLY A 379 27.29 10.58 16.75
C GLY A 379 28.58 10.55 17.53
N ASP A 380 28.54 9.96 18.73
CA ASP A 380 29.72 9.70 19.58
C ASP A 380 30.48 8.49 19.03
N GLU A 381 31.64 8.69 18.45
CA GLU A 381 32.59 7.61 18.12
C GLU A 381 33.17 7.01 19.41
N GLN A 382 32.34 6.45 20.30
CA GLN A 382 32.75 5.68 21.48
C GLN A 382 33.20 4.26 21.10
N SER A 383 33.98 4.12 20.02
CA SER A 383 34.62 2.83 19.78
C SER A 383 35.83 2.69 20.70
N ILE A 384 35.77 1.75 21.64
CA ILE A 384 36.86 1.35 22.55
C ILE A 384 38.15 1.00 21.78
N GLU A 385 38.04 0.76 20.47
CA GLU A 385 39.13 0.37 19.57
C GLU A 385 40.00 1.53 19.08
N MET A 386 39.54 2.79 19.10
CA MET A 386 40.32 3.97 18.76
C MET A 386 40.63 4.77 20.02
N ASN A 387 41.89 4.73 20.47
CA ASN A 387 42.43 5.49 21.62
C ASN A 387 42.50 7.04 21.42
N LEU A 388 41.68 7.61 20.53
CA LEU A 388 41.57 9.04 20.31
C LEU A 388 40.44 9.59 21.19
N SER A 389 40.64 10.78 21.79
CA SER A 389 39.53 11.47 22.45
C SER A 389 38.44 11.81 21.41
N THR A 390 37.16 11.81 21.81
CA THR A 390 36.00 12.11 20.98
C THR A 390 36.22 13.37 20.15
N PHE A 391 36.81 14.43 20.76
CA PHE A 391 37.15 15.67 20.08
C PHE A 391 38.15 15.48 18.92
N SER A 392 39.20 14.65 19.13
CA SER A 392 40.24 14.46 18.09
C SER A 392 39.68 13.70 16.87
N SER A 393 38.76 12.75 17.05
CA SER A 393 38.13 12.01 15.93
C SER A 393 37.21 12.91 15.11
N HIS A 394 36.43 13.76 15.79
CA HIS A 394 35.60 14.77 15.10
C HIS A 394 36.47 15.77 14.33
N MET A 395 37.56 16.29 14.92
CA MET A 395 38.46 17.18 14.22
C MET A 395 39.11 16.56 12.99
N THR A 396 39.54 15.30 13.07
CA THR A 396 40.11 14.61 11.90
C THR A 396 39.07 14.50 10.77
N ASN A 397 37.84 14.22 11.12
CA ASN A 397 36.75 14.15 10.12
C ASN A 397 36.44 15.53 9.54
N LEU A 398 36.39 16.57 10.37
CA LEU A 398 36.18 17.96 9.92
C LEU A 398 37.26 18.45 8.98
N VAL A 399 38.54 18.15 9.25
CA VAL A 399 39.66 18.48 8.34
C VAL A 399 39.40 17.84 6.97
N HIS A 400 39.02 16.55 6.93
CA HIS A 400 38.72 15.88 5.68
C HIS A 400 37.50 16.52 4.97
N ILE A 401 36.45 16.89 5.71
CA ILE A 401 35.28 17.58 5.16
C ILE A 401 35.69 18.93 4.54
N LEU A 402 36.48 19.74 5.25
CA LEU A 402 36.94 21.06 4.77
C LEU A 402 37.82 20.95 3.53
N ASP A 403 38.61 19.87 3.41
CA ASP A 403 39.45 19.64 2.24
C ASP A 403 38.68 19.20 0.99
N GLU A 404 37.57 18.45 1.15
CA GLU A 404 36.85 17.82 0.05
C GLU A 404 35.49 18.49 -0.32
N ALA A 405 34.89 19.22 0.64
CA ALA A 405 33.57 19.82 0.39
C ALA A 405 33.65 20.96 -0.62
N ASP A 406 32.69 20.96 -1.54
CA ASP A 406 32.52 21.97 -2.58
C ASP A 406 31.16 22.66 -2.50
N PRO A 407 30.83 23.69 -3.29
CA PRO A 407 29.53 24.36 -3.28
C PRO A 407 28.34 23.45 -3.62
N ASN A 408 28.59 22.28 -4.22
CA ASN A 408 27.58 21.28 -4.54
C ASN A 408 27.55 20.16 -3.50
N SER A 409 28.14 20.36 -2.35
CA SER A 409 28.15 19.41 -1.23
C SER A 409 27.12 19.79 -0.16
N LEU A 410 26.62 18.79 0.56
CA LEU A 410 25.81 18.95 1.77
C LEU A 410 26.64 18.50 2.98
N VAL A 411 26.82 19.39 3.95
CA VAL A 411 27.55 19.11 5.17
C VAL A 411 26.61 19.07 6.37
N LEU A 412 26.69 18.01 7.16
CA LEU A 412 25.86 17.74 8.32
C LEU A 412 26.74 17.53 9.55
N LEU A 413 26.65 18.46 10.51
CA LEU A 413 27.53 18.49 11.69
C LEU A 413 26.70 18.40 12.97
N ASP A 414 26.92 17.38 13.78
CA ASP A 414 26.26 17.25 15.08
C ASP A 414 27.19 17.64 16.22
N GLU A 415 26.73 18.46 17.14
CA GLU A 415 27.47 18.97 18.29
C GLU A 415 28.86 19.52 17.93
N LEU A 416 28.89 20.41 16.92
CA LEU A 416 30.15 20.94 16.35
C LEU A 416 31.11 21.45 17.44
N CYS A 417 32.32 20.92 17.42
CA CYS A 417 33.41 21.24 18.38
C CYS A 417 33.04 20.94 19.86
N GLY A 418 32.10 20.03 20.12
CA GLY A 418 31.82 19.55 21.48
C GLY A 418 32.99 18.77 22.09
N GLY A 419 33.04 18.66 23.44
CA GLY A 419 34.02 17.84 24.13
C GLY A 419 35.37 18.52 24.42
N THR A 420 35.49 19.86 24.22
CA THR A 420 36.64 20.68 24.61
C THR A 420 36.20 21.84 25.52
N ASP A 421 37.13 22.77 25.84
CA ASP A 421 36.77 24.00 26.53
C ASP A 421 35.69 24.76 25.74
N PRO A 422 34.57 25.18 26.40
CA PRO A 422 33.44 25.79 25.70
C PRO A 422 33.84 27.05 24.90
N THR A 423 34.74 27.87 25.41
CA THR A 423 35.18 29.11 24.76
C THR A 423 36.02 28.83 23.52
N GLU A 424 36.97 27.90 23.64
CA GLU A 424 37.82 27.49 22.53
C GLU A 424 36.96 26.73 21.47
N GLY A 425 36.08 25.86 21.92
CA GLY A 425 35.15 25.10 21.05
C GLY A 425 34.22 26.00 20.25
N ALA A 426 33.61 27.01 20.88
CA ALA A 426 32.76 27.98 20.21
C ALA A 426 33.54 28.81 19.19
N ALA A 427 34.74 29.31 19.53
CA ALA A 427 35.56 30.09 18.62
C ALA A 427 35.99 29.28 17.39
N LEU A 428 36.39 28.02 17.60
CA LEU A 428 36.75 27.12 16.51
C LEU A 428 35.55 26.78 15.63
N ALA A 429 34.38 26.51 16.23
CA ALA A 429 33.14 26.22 15.49
C ALA A 429 32.74 27.41 14.61
N ILE A 430 32.78 28.63 15.12
CA ILE A 430 32.49 29.84 14.33
C ILE A 430 33.44 29.92 13.13
N ALA A 431 34.76 29.75 13.32
CA ALA A 431 35.72 29.81 12.24
C ALA A 431 35.48 28.76 11.14
N ILE A 432 35.12 27.51 11.54
CA ILE A 432 34.78 26.42 10.60
C ILE A 432 33.47 26.75 9.83
N LEU A 433 32.45 27.24 10.54
CA LEU A 433 31.20 27.62 9.91
C LEU A 433 31.33 28.77 8.95
N ASP A 434 32.18 29.78 9.30
CA ASP A 434 32.44 30.93 8.43
C ASP A 434 33.16 30.51 7.14
N ASP A 435 34.09 29.56 7.21
CA ASP A 435 34.77 29.00 6.03
C ASP A 435 33.77 28.24 5.11
N LEU A 436 32.93 27.38 5.67
CA LEU A 436 31.90 26.68 4.94
C LEU A 436 30.85 27.64 4.34
N HIS A 437 30.48 28.68 5.09
CA HIS A 437 29.52 29.69 4.65
C HIS A 437 30.11 30.54 3.48
N THR A 438 31.35 30.99 3.60
CA THR A 438 32.05 31.70 2.53
C THR A 438 32.22 30.85 1.28
N GLY A 439 32.43 29.53 1.45
CA GLY A 439 32.45 28.54 0.38
C GLY A 439 31.07 28.27 -0.24
N LYS A 440 30.01 28.88 0.28
CA LYS A 440 28.59 28.65 -0.15
C LYS A 440 28.16 27.18 -0.07
N ILE A 441 28.78 26.43 0.82
CA ILE A 441 28.46 25.00 1.04
C ILE A 441 27.18 24.90 1.88
N ARG A 442 26.24 24.04 1.47
CA ARG A 442 24.97 23.82 2.22
C ARG A 442 25.33 23.10 3.49
N THR A 443 25.14 23.77 4.64
CA THR A 443 25.54 23.25 5.93
C THR A 443 24.39 23.25 6.91
N VAL A 444 24.11 22.11 7.55
CA VAL A 444 23.22 22.02 8.69
C VAL A 444 24.04 21.56 9.89
N ALA A 445 24.09 22.38 10.92
CA ALA A 445 24.87 22.07 12.12
C ALA A 445 24.02 22.13 13.38
N THR A 446 24.32 21.29 14.36
CA THR A 446 23.71 21.39 15.68
C THR A 446 24.72 21.94 16.70
N THR A 447 24.21 22.69 17.64
CA THR A 447 25.05 23.25 18.70
C THR A 447 24.26 23.53 19.98
N HIS A 448 24.99 23.65 21.06
CA HIS A 448 24.49 24.13 22.35
C HIS A 448 25.21 25.42 22.83
N TYR A 449 26.18 25.93 22.04
CA TYR A 449 26.90 27.15 22.35
C TYR A 449 26.05 28.41 22.10
N ALA A 450 26.04 29.33 23.07
CA ALA A 450 25.30 30.58 22.93
C ALA A 450 25.93 31.52 21.87
N GLU A 451 27.23 31.47 21.71
CA GLU A 451 28.03 32.26 20.76
C GLU A 451 27.64 31.96 19.31
N LEU A 452 27.33 30.69 19.01
CA LEU A 452 26.88 30.27 17.68
C LEU A 452 25.46 30.77 17.35
N LYS A 453 24.60 30.88 18.39
CA LYS A 453 23.28 31.51 18.21
C LYS A 453 23.38 32.96 17.78
N MET A 454 24.32 33.70 18.42
CA MET A 454 24.61 35.10 18.09
C MET A 454 25.20 35.21 16.68
N TYR A 455 26.18 34.37 16.37
CA TYR A 455 26.78 34.30 15.04
C TYR A 455 25.72 34.17 13.93
N ALA A 456 24.75 33.25 14.11
CA ALA A 456 23.67 33.09 13.12
C ALA A 456 22.67 34.26 13.08
N MET A 457 22.58 35.08 14.12
CA MET A 457 21.74 36.28 14.09
C MET A 457 22.46 37.47 13.41
N ASP A 458 23.75 37.53 13.50
CA ASP A 458 24.57 38.63 13.00
C ASP A 458 25.10 38.41 11.57
N THR A 459 25.01 37.16 11.05
CA THR A 459 25.59 36.80 9.75
C THR A 459 24.48 36.58 8.72
N GLU A 460 24.42 37.37 7.66
CA GLU A 460 23.47 37.21 6.54
C GLU A 460 23.73 35.88 5.82
N GLY A 461 22.67 35.11 5.56
CA GLY A 461 22.79 33.79 4.92
C GLY A 461 23.00 32.62 5.89
N VAL A 462 23.06 32.90 7.20
CA VAL A 462 23.08 31.90 8.27
C VAL A 462 21.79 32.04 9.08
N GLU A 463 21.05 30.95 9.29
CA GLU A 463 19.77 31.01 9.99
C GLU A 463 19.79 30.12 11.23
N ASN A 464 19.09 30.55 12.27
CA ASN A 464 18.85 29.77 13.47
C ASN A 464 17.63 28.88 13.33
N ALA A 465 17.65 27.71 13.97
CA ALA A 465 16.47 26.90 14.20
C ALA A 465 16.47 26.28 15.59
N CYS A 466 15.30 26.03 16.15
CA CYS A 466 15.21 25.34 17.42
C CYS A 466 14.20 24.17 17.36
N CYS A 467 14.48 23.17 18.21
CA CYS A 467 13.49 22.14 18.50
C CYS A 467 12.59 22.62 19.65
N GLU A 468 11.29 22.70 19.38
CA GLU A 468 10.28 23.10 20.37
C GLU A 468 10.29 22.15 21.56
N PHE A 469 10.23 22.71 22.77
CA PHE A 469 10.16 21.96 24.03
C PHE A 469 8.96 22.42 24.84
N ASP A 470 8.10 21.48 25.21
CA ASP A 470 6.92 21.77 26.05
C ASP A 470 7.33 21.80 27.53
N LEU A 471 7.23 22.99 28.10
CA LEU A 471 7.52 23.20 29.51
C LEU A 471 6.42 22.65 30.44
N GLU A 472 5.18 22.43 29.93
CA GLU A 472 4.11 21.89 30.76
C GLU A 472 4.28 20.37 30.98
N THR A 473 4.65 19.66 29.92
CA THR A 473 4.84 18.21 29.97
C THR A 473 6.28 17.79 30.23
N LEU A 474 7.23 18.72 30.28
CA LEU A 474 8.69 18.50 30.34
C LEU A 474 9.18 17.53 29.26
N SER A 475 8.60 17.60 28.09
CA SER A 475 8.91 16.71 26.98
C SER A 475 9.12 17.48 25.69
N PRO A 476 10.00 16.98 24.80
CA PRO A 476 10.19 17.58 23.48
C PRO A 476 8.94 17.35 22.64
N THR A 477 8.50 18.37 21.91
CA THR A 477 7.45 18.23 20.90
C THR A 477 8.01 17.72 19.58
N TYR A 478 9.32 17.70 19.40
CA TYR A 478 10.06 17.34 18.19
C TYR A 478 9.75 18.22 16.97
N ARG A 479 9.08 19.34 17.17
CA ARG A 479 8.85 20.31 16.09
C ARG A 479 10.09 21.19 15.89
N LEU A 480 10.40 21.46 14.63
CA LEU A 480 11.49 22.37 14.26
C LEU A 480 10.93 23.75 13.90
N LEU A 481 11.43 24.79 14.56
CA LEU A 481 11.08 26.20 14.31
C LEU A 481 12.29 26.89 13.71
N ILE A 482 12.21 27.30 12.43
CA ILE A 482 13.29 28.00 11.73
C ILE A 482 13.09 29.51 11.88
N GLY A 483 14.19 30.26 12.04
CA GLY A 483 14.20 31.70 12.24
C GLY A 483 14.24 32.12 13.71
N ILE A 484 14.42 31.16 14.63
CA ILE A 484 14.52 31.44 16.06
C ILE A 484 15.60 30.56 16.69
N PRO A 485 16.51 31.13 17.47
CA PRO A 485 17.46 30.35 18.26
C PRO A 485 16.75 29.66 19.45
N GLY A 486 17.16 28.46 19.78
CA GLY A 486 16.60 27.68 20.89
C GLY A 486 16.98 28.27 22.24
N LYS A 487 16.02 28.20 23.17
CA LYS A 487 16.16 28.64 24.55
C LYS A 487 16.80 27.55 25.39
N SER A 488 17.54 27.98 26.42
CA SER A 488 18.03 27.09 27.46
C SER A 488 16.96 26.89 28.52
N ASN A 489 16.42 25.69 28.67
CA ASN A 489 15.34 25.39 29.59
C ASN A 489 15.81 24.73 30.90
N ALA A 490 17.13 24.79 31.19
CA ALA A 490 17.73 24.08 32.33
C ALA A 490 17.12 24.47 33.68
N PHE A 491 16.88 25.75 33.93
CA PHE A 491 16.30 26.19 35.19
C PHE A 491 14.84 25.74 35.33
N SER A 492 14.02 25.92 34.33
CA SER A 492 12.61 25.52 34.35
C SER A 492 12.45 23.99 34.49
N ILE A 493 13.34 23.22 33.86
CA ILE A 493 13.38 21.76 34.02
C ILE A 493 13.80 21.39 35.45
N SER A 494 14.86 22.04 36.00
CA SER A 494 15.35 21.78 37.36
C SER A 494 14.32 22.11 38.41
N GLU A 495 13.61 23.24 38.30
CA GLU A 495 12.53 23.66 39.16
C GLU A 495 11.41 22.60 39.22
N ARG A 496 10.95 22.13 38.09
CA ARG A 496 9.91 21.11 38.01
C ARG A 496 10.35 19.72 38.46
N LEU A 497 11.64 19.39 38.34
CA LEU A 497 12.23 18.17 38.87
C LEU A 497 12.42 18.22 40.39
N GLY A 498 12.11 19.36 41.02
CA GLY A 498 12.13 19.53 42.45
C GLY A 498 13.43 20.08 43.05
N LEU A 499 14.29 20.69 42.19
CA LEU A 499 15.45 21.41 42.74
C LEU A 499 14.94 22.63 43.55
N PRO A 500 15.40 22.83 44.80
CA PRO A 500 14.95 23.93 45.61
C PRO A 500 15.17 25.31 45.00
N ASP A 501 14.15 26.20 45.09
CA ASP A 501 14.17 27.52 44.43
C ASP A 501 15.38 28.37 44.80
N TYR A 502 15.83 28.27 46.09
CA TYR A 502 17.02 29.03 46.52
C TYR A 502 18.29 28.64 45.77
N ILE A 503 18.44 27.38 45.29
CA ILE A 503 19.58 26.94 44.48
C ILE A 503 19.44 27.51 43.06
N ILE A 504 18.23 27.52 42.51
CA ILE A 504 17.93 28.07 41.21
C ILE A 504 18.17 29.59 41.19
N ASP A 505 17.75 30.30 42.22
CA ASP A 505 17.92 31.73 42.37
C ASP A 505 19.41 32.09 42.55
N GLN A 506 20.14 31.31 43.30
CA GLN A 506 21.57 31.45 43.43
C GLN A 506 22.29 31.21 42.07
N ALA A 507 21.87 30.21 41.31
CA ALA A 507 22.43 29.94 39.98
C ALA A 507 22.09 31.06 38.99
N ARG A 508 20.85 31.57 39.00
CA ARG A 508 20.45 32.73 38.17
C ARG A 508 21.27 33.99 38.46
N SER A 509 21.64 34.23 39.73
CA SER A 509 22.48 35.38 40.12
C SER A 509 23.90 35.30 39.62
N GLN A 510 24.39 34.15 39.13
CA GLN A 510 25.67 33.97 38.49
C GLN A 510 25.70 34.25 37.00
N ILE A 511 24.51 34.45 36.40
CA ILE A 511 24.34 34.74 34.97
C ILE A 511 24.17 36.25 34.78
N ASP A 512 24.77 36.79 33.72
CA ASP A 512 24.68 38.21 33.36
C ASP A 512 23.23 38.61 33.03
N ALA A 513 22.79 39.79 33.52
CA ALA A 513 21.43 40.29 33.34
C ALA A 513 21.06 40.43 31.84
N THR A 514 22.01 40.79 30.98
CA THR A 514 21.79 40.87 29.51
C THR A 514 21.46 39.53 28.87
N ALA A 515 22.02 38.41 29.39
CA ALA A 515 21.74 37.08 28.93
C ALA A 515 20.32 36.64 29.32
N ILE A 516 19.84 37.08 30.50
CA ILE A 516 18.47 36.76 30.97
C ILE A 516 17.42 37.51 30.13
N ASP A 517 17.66 38.81 29.84
CA ASP A 517 16.73 39.61 29.00
C ASP A 517 16.65 39.06 27.57
N PHE A 518 17.78 38.65 27.01
CA PHE A 518 17.84 37.98 25.71
C PHE A 518 17.05 36.66 25.70
N GLU A 519 17.17 35.83 26.72
CA GLU A 519 16.39 34.55 26.81
C GLU A 519 14.88 34.79 26.98
N ASN A 520 14.45 35.86 27.64
CA ASN A 520 13.04 36.23 27.75
C ASN A 520 12.45 36.66 26.40
N MET A 521 13.19 37.47 25.63
CA MET A 521 12.78 37.90 24.28
C MET A 521 12.70 36.72 23.32
N LEU A 522 13.64 35.77 23.38
CA LEU A 522 13.60 34.54 22.62
C LEU A 522 12.35 33.71 22.96
N SER A 523 11.94 33.67 24.24
CA SER A 523 10.76 32.96 24.69
C SER A 523 9.46 33.46 24.05
N GLU A 524 9.34 34.77 23.86
CA GLU A 524 8.18 35.41 23.24
C GLU A 524 8.14 35.17 21.71
N LEU A 525 9.29 35.24 21.07
CA LEU A 525 9.44 34.92 19.63
C LEU A 525 9.13 33.44 19.34
N GLU A 526 9.67 32.52 20.16
CA GLU A 526 9.42 31.08 20.02
C GLU A 526 7.93 30.77 20.11
N LYS A 527 7.21 31.35 21.08
CA LYS A 527 5.79 31.16 21.26
C LYS A 527 4.95 31.64 20.06
N ASN A 528 5.26 32.85 19.57
CA ASN A 528 4.56 33.44 18.41
C ASN A 528 4.81 32.61 17.13
N LYS A 529 6.02 32.12 16.92
CA LYS A 529 6.37 31.32 15.75
C LYS A 529 5.75 29.93 15.79
N ALA A 530 5.76 29.29 16.98
CA ALA A 530 5.10 27.99 17.16
C ALA A 530 3.60 28.05 16.82
N GLU A 531 2.95 29.18 17.16
CA GLU A 531 1.54 29.41 16.81
C GLU A 531 1.34 29.56 15.30
N ILE A 532 2.22 30.33 14.63
CA ILE A 532 2.18 30.51 13.17
C ILE A 532 2.41 29.19 12.45
N GLU A 533 3.39 28.38 12.87
CA GLU A 533 3.67 27.10 12.23
C GLU A 533 2.55 26.08 12.45
N LYS A 534 1.90 26.12 13.61
CA LYS A 534 0.72 25.29 13.86
C LYS A 534 -0.42 25.65 12.89
N GLU A 535 -0.68 26.94 12.71
CA GLU A 535 -1.68 27.41 11.76
C GLU A 535 -1.33 27.01 10.32
N GLN A 536 -0.07 27.14 9.92
CA GLN A 536 0.40 26.68 8.61
C GLN A 536 0.23 25.18 8.41
N SER A 537 0.56 24.38 9.42
CA SER A 537 0.37 22.94 9.37
C SER A 537 -1.10 22.54 9.19
N GLU A 538 -2.02 23.22 9.90
CA GLU A 538 -3.46 22.99 9.76
C GLU A 538 -3.95 23.43 8.35
N LEU A 539 -3.44 24.51 7.83
CA LEU A 539 -3.75 25.00 6.49
C LEU A 539 -3.28 24.04 5.40
N TYR A 540 -2.10 23.43 5.56
CA TYR A 540 -1.59 22.40 4.65
C TYR A 540 -2.46 21.13 4.67
N LYS A 541 -2.88 20.67 5.86
CA LYS A 541 -3.77 19.49 5.97
C LYS A 541 -5.11 19.75 5.28
N THR A 542 -5.70 20.90 5.54
CA THR A 542 -6.96 21.30 4.92
C THR A 542 -6.85 21.39 3.40
N LYS A 543 -5.72 21.90 2.89
CA LYS A 543 -5.45 21.97 1.45
C LYS A 543 -5.35 20.58 0.81
N GLN A 544 -4.73 19.64 1.50
CA GLN A 544 -4.64 18.25 1.03
C GLN A 544 -6.01 17.54 1.04
N GLU A 545 -6.82 17.77 2.07
CA GLU A 545 -8.18 17.24 2.12
C GLU A 545 -9.04 17.79 0.98
N ILE A 546 -8.89 19.10 0.67
CA ILE A 546 -9.59 19.73 -0.46
C ILE A 546 -9.16 19.11 -1.78
N GLU A 547 -7.85 18.85 -1.99
CA GLU A 547 -7.34 18.24 -3.22
C GLU A 547 -7.86 16.80 -3.38
N ASN A 548 -7.83 16.01 -2.30
CA ASN A 548 -8.38 14.66 -2.29
C ASN A 548 -9.90 14.64 -2.57
N LEU A 549 -10.63 15.59 -1.98
CA LEU A 549 -12.07 15.74 -2.21
C LEU A 549 -12.37 16.13 -3.66
N LYS A 550 -11.57 17.02 -4.24
CA LYS A 550 -11.66 17.45 -5.63
C LYS A 550 -11.41 16.29 -6.60
N ASN A 551 -10.41 15.46 -6.33
CA ASN A 551 -10.12 14.27 -7.13
C ASN A 551 -11.27 13.26 -7.05
N SER A 552 -11.78 12.98 -5.85
CA SER A 552 -12.92 12.07 -5.67
C SER A 552 -14.22 12.59 -6.30
N LEU A 553 -14.43 13.90 -6.33
CA LEU A 553 -15.56 14.52 -7.03
C LEU A 553 -15.40 14.38 -8.54
N LYS A 554 -14.19 14.54 -9.07
CA LYS A 554 -13.91 14.36 -10.50
C LYS A 554 -14.16 12.92 -10.93
N GLU A 555 -13.68 11.93 -10.19
CA GLU A 555 -13.95 10.51 -10.43
C GLU A 555 -15.44 10.19 -10.43
N LYS A 556 -16.19 10.70 -9.43
CA LYS A 556 -17.65 10.52 -9.39
C LYS A 556 -18.36 11.19 -10.55
N GLN A 557 -17.86 12.32 -11.02
CA GLN A 557 -18.43 13.05 -12.15
C GLN A 557 -18.21 12.29 -13.46
N ASP A 558 -17.03 11.69 -13.63
CA ASP A 558 -16.69 10.86 -14.78
C ASP A 558 -17.52 9.55 -14.78
N ASP A 559 -17.65 8.90 -13.63
CA ASP A 559 -18.54 7.74 -13.42
C ASP A 559 -20.01 8.03 -13.76
N ILE A 560 -20.52 9.19 -13.37
CA ILE A 560 -21.90 9.61 -13.70
C ILE A 560 -22.05 9.83 -15.20
N LYS A 561 -21.04 10.44 -15.84
CA LYS A 561 -21.01 10.70 -17.26
C LYS A 561 -21.02 9.38 -18.05
N GLU A 562 -20.20 8.43 -17.66
CA GLU A 562 -20.13 7.11 -18.29
C GLU A 562 -21.45 6.33 -18.14
N LYS A 563 -22.03 6.31 -16.95
CA LYS A 563 -23.35 5.70 -16.70
C LYS A 563 -24.46 6.36 -17.52
N ARG A 564 -24.43 7.69 -17.65
CA ARG A 564 -25.37 8.41 -18.49
C ARG A 564 -25.22 8.05 -19.97
N ASP A 565 -23.98 7.99 -20.47
CA ASP A 565 -23.70 7.71 -21.88
C ASP A 565 -24.00 6.22 -22.22
N LYS A 566 -23.85 5.33 -21.24
CA LYS A 566 -24.32 3.93 -21.35
C LYS A 566 -25.85 3.85 -21.41
N MET A 567 -26.57 4.52 -20.49
CA MET A 567 -28.02 4.57 -20.51
C MET A 567 -28.57 5.16 -21.83
N LEU A 568 -27.90 6.17 -22.36
CA LEU A 568 -28.29 6.75 -23.65
C LEU A 568 -28.07 5.80 -24.85
N ARG A 569 -27.00 5.00 -24.81
CA ARG A 569 -26.76 3.96 -25.81
C ARG A 569 -27.82 2.87 -25.72
N ASP A 570 -28.08 2.36 -24.55
CA ASP A 570 -29.07 1.31 -24.30
C ASP A 570 -30.47 1.76 -24.71
N ALA A 571 -30.84 3.00 -24.36
CA ALA A 571 -32.13 3.58 -24.79
C ALA A 571 -32.25 3.80 -26.31
N ARG A 572 -31.17 4.14 -27.00
CA ARG A 572 -31.14 4.26 -28.48
C ARG A 572 -31.26 2.88 -29.13
N GLU A 573 -30.63 1.88 -28.58
CA GLU A 573 -30.72 0.50 -29.07
C GLU A 573 -32.13 -0.07 -28.89
N GLU A 574 -32.74 0.19 -27.73
CA GLU A 574 -34.11 -0.23 -27.45
C GLU A 574 -35.13 0.48 -28.38
N ALA A 575 -34.93 1.78 -28.61
CA ALA A 575 -35.75 2.54 -29.57
C ALA A 575 -35.59 2.04 -31.01
N ARG A 576 -34.38 1.66 -31.43
CA ARG A 576 -34.10 1.07 -32.73
C ARG A 576 -34.82 -0.28 -32.87
N ASN A 577 -34.74 -1.15 -31.89
CA ASN A 577 -35.40 -2.46 -31.90
C ASN A 577 -36.94 -2.32 -31.98
N ILE A 578 -37.49 -1.34 -31.25
CA ILE A 578 -38.95 -1.04 -31.33
C ILE A 578 -39.34 -0.55 -32.74
N LEU A 579 -38.53 0.29 -33.39
CA LEU A 579 -38.79 0.76 -34.74
C LEU A 579 -38.67 -0.34 -35.78
N GLU A 580 -37.70 -1.27 -35.62
CA GLU A 580 -37.56 -2.44 -36.48
C GLU A 580 -38.76 -3.38 -36.33
N GLU A 581 -39.23 -3.68 -35.11
CA GLU A 581 -40.41 -4.48 -34.84
C GLU A 581 -41.70 -3.82 -35.44
N ALA A 582 -41.81 -2.51 -35.32
CA ALA A 582 -42.93 -1.77 -35.93
C ALA A 582 -42.91 -1.79 -37.44
N LYS A 583 -41.71 -1.71 -38.07
CA LYS A 583 -41.53 -1.82 -39.51
C LYS A 583 -41.91 -3.20 -40.03
N GLU A 584 -41.47 -4.27 -39.38
CA GLU A 584 -41.83 -5.65 -39.76
C GLU A 584 -43.34 -5.87 -39.69
N VAL A 585 -44.02 -5.39 -38.65
CA VAL A 585 -45.48 -5.44 -38.52
C VAL A 585 -46.16 -4.66 -39.62
N ALA A 586 -45.65 -3.50 -40.00
CA ALA A 586 -46.20 -2.70 -41.12
C ALA A 586 -46.00 -3.40 -42.45
N ASP A 587 -44.82 -3.95 -42.74
CA ASP A 587 -44.51 -4.67 -43.97
C ASP A 587 -45.36 -5.96 -44.12
N GLU A 588 -45.55 -6.71 -43.01
CA GLU A 588 -46.43 -7.87 -42.96
C GLU A 588 -47.89 -7.48 -43.26
N SER A 589 -48.35 -6.37 -42.70
CA SER A 589 -49.68 -5.85 -42.90
C SER A 589 -49.88 -5.41 -44.35
N ILE A 590 -48.93 -4.75 -44.97
CA ILE A 590 -48.96 -4.33 -46.38
C ILE A 590 -48.95 -5.57 -47.31
N ARG A 591 -48.12 -6.58 -47.03
CA ARG A 591 -48.13 -7.82 -47.84
C ARG A 591 -49.49 -8.53 -47.79
N LYS A 592 -50.10 -8.59 -46.58
CA LYS A 592 -51.45 -9.20 -46.43
C LYS A 592 -52.51 -8.38 -47.12
N TYR A 593 -52.38 -7.06 -47.15
CA TYR A 593 -53.29 -6.15 -47.87
C TYR A 593 -53.19 -6.34 -49.37
N HIS A 594 -51.99 -6.45 -49.92
CA HIS A 594 -51.81 -6.71 -51.41
C HIS A 594 -52.25 -8.10 -51.78
N ALA A 595 -52.13 -9.12 -50.96
CA ALA A 595 -52.60 -10.46 -51.22
C ALA A 595 -54.15 -10.54 -51.27
N TRP A 596 -54.84 -9.63 -50.55
CA TRP A 596 -56.32 -9.61 -50.53
C TRP A 596 -56.92 -8.75 -51.65
N GLY A 597 -56.21 -7.82 -52.24
CA GLY A 597 -56.62 -6.95 -53.32
C GLY A 597 -56.85 -7.68 -54.64
N GLN A 598 -56.36 -8.90 -54.80
CA GLN A 598 -56.46 -9.62 -56.09
C GLN A 598 -57.71 -10.52 -56.21
N HIS A 599 -58.61 -10.70 -55.22
CA HIS A 599 -59.86 -11.47 -55.30
C HIS A 599 -60.94 -10.93 -54.35
N PRO A 600 -61.93 -10.19 -54.83
CA PRO A 600 -63.04 -9.66 -54.01
C PRO A 600 -64.17 -10.72 -53.79
N LYS A 601 -64.17 -11.37 -52.63
CA LYS A 601 -65.29 -12.15 -52.11
C LYS A 601 -65.70 -11.62 -50.70
N GLN A 602 -67.04 -11.62 -50.47
CA GLN A 602 -67.69 -11.09 -49.26
C GLN A 602 -67.14 -11.52 -47.87
N ASN A 603 -66.22 -12.43 -47.83
CA ASN A 603 -65.61 -12.93 -46.58
C ASN A 603 -64.39 -12.16 -46.13
N ASN A 604 -63.88 -11.14 -46.91
CA ASN A 604 -62.73 -10.41 -46.65
C ASN A 604 -62.90 -9.28 -45.62
N MET A 605 -64.16 -8.78 -45.51
CA MET A 605 -64.43 -7.68 -44.55
C MET A 605 -64.33 -8.11 -43.11
N LYS A 606 -64.71 -9.32 -42.72
CA LYS A 606 -64.52 -9.88 -41.39
C LYS A 606 -63.04 -10.19 -41.06
N LYS A 607 -62.28 -10.62 -42.09
CA LYS A 607 -60.86 -10.86 -41.94
C LYS A 607 -60.09 -9.52 -41.82
N MET A 608 -60.50 -8.46 -42.46
CA MET A 608 -59.91 -7.08 -42.28
C MET A 608 -60.21 -6.50 -40.89
N GLU A 609 -61.45 -6.70 -40.39
CA GLU A 609 -61.79 -6.29 -39.01
C GLU A 609 -61.01 -7.05 -37.97
N ALA A 610 -60.79 -8.35 -38.11
CA ALA A 610 -59.99 -9.17 -37.22
C ALA A 610 -58.52 -8.76 -37.20
N GLN A 611 -57.95 -8.43 -38.36
CA GLN A 611 -56.56 -7.93 -38.42
C GLN A 611 -56.41 -6.52 -37.89
N ARG A 612 -57.37 -5.65 -38.11
CA ARG A 612 -57.38 -4.31 -37.49
C ARG A 612 -57.49 -4.39 -36.00
N SER A 613 -58.16 -5.38 -35.47
CA SER A 613 -58.22 -5.69 -34.04
C SER A 613 -56.88 -6.25 -33.53
N ASP A 614 -56.22 -7.14 -34.30
CA ASP A 614 -54.91 -7.71 -33.95
C ASP A 614 -53.80 -6.63 -34.01
N LEU A 615 -53.80 -5.75 -35.04
CA LEU A 615 -52.91 -4.57 -35.13
C LEU A 615 -53.11 -3.62 -33.95
N ARG A 616 -54.37 -3.32 -33.57
CA ARG A 616 -54.67 -2.53 -32.39
C ARG A 616 -54.19 -3.23 -31.10
N GLY A 617 -54.30 -4.55 -31.03
CA GLY A 617 -53.79 -5.35 -29.91
C GLY A 617 -52.28 -5.31 -29.80
N ARG A 618 -51.55 -5.37 -30.93
CA ARG A 618 -50.10 -5.26 -30.98
C ARG A 618 -49.61 -3.83 -30.69
N MET A 619 -50.27 -2.81 -31.23
CA MET A 619 -50.00 -1.41 -30.84
C MET A 619 -50.23 -1.15 -29.36
N SER A 620 -51.31 -1.68 -28.77
CA SER A 620 -51.58 -1.56 -27.33
C SER A 620 -50.52 -2.31 -26.45
N LYS A 621 -49.93 -3.37 -26.99
CA LYS A 621 -48.81 -4.07 -26.32
C LYS A 621 -47.49 -3.26 -26.42
N LEU A 622 -47.25 -2.60 -27.55
CA LEU A 622 -46.12 -1.67 -27.73
C LEU A 622 -46.30 -0.42 -26.87
N ASP A 623 -47.53 0.16 -26.85
CA ASP A 623 -47.85 1.28 -25.95
C ASP A 623 -47.67 0.91 -24.47
N LYS A 624 -47.98 -0.32 -24.08
CA LYS A 624 -47.72 -0.82 -22.71
C LYS A 624 -46.23 -1.06 -22.41
N LYS A 625 -45.40 -1.40 -23.42
CA LYS A 625 -43.94 -1.49 -23.27
C LYS A 625 -43.29 -0.09 -23.23
N LEU A 626 -43.84 0.87 -23.97
CA LEU A 626 -43.39 2.26 -24.02
C LEU A 626 -43.88 3.09 -22.82
N ALA A 627 -45.03 2.72 -22.23
CA ALA A 627 -45.52 3.39 -21.04
C ALA A 627 -44.54 3.14 -19.88
N TYR A 628 -43.74 4.14 -19.60
CA TYR A 628 -43.03 4.25 -18.32
C TYR A 628 -44.07 3.94 -17.22
N LYS A 629 -43.75 3.00 -16.33
CA LYS A 629 -44.54 2.74 -15.14
C LYS A 629 -44.52 3.96 -14.24
N ALA A 630 -45.30 4.97 -14.55
CA ALA A 630 -45.65 6.00 -13.61
C ALA A 630 -46.40 5.31 -12.46
N LYS A 631 -45.84 5.33 -11.27
CA LYS A 631 -46.57 4.99 -10.04
C LYS A 631 -47.85 5.83 -10.06
N LYS A 632 -49.04 5.20 -9.96
CA LYS A 632 -50.32 5.88 -9.84
C LYS A 632 -50.22 6.94 -8.76
N SER A 633 -50.27 8.23 -9.14
CA SER A 633 -50.49 9.32 -8.24
C SER A 633 -51.95 9.29 -7.77
N SER A 634 -52.13 9.42 -6.49
CA SER A 634 -53.45 9.78 -5.94
C SER A 634 -53.79 11.18 -6.44
N THR A 635 -54.86 11.30 -7.19
CA THR A 635 -55.36 12.59 -7.70
C THR A 635 -55.75 13.50 -6.55
N ILE A 636 -54.90 14.49 -6.29
CA ILE A 636 -55.17 15.60 -5.35
C ILE A 636 -55.89 16.66 -6.16
N SER A 637 -57.09 17.00 -5.71
CA SER A 637 -58.01 17.85 -6.45
C SER A 637 -58.06 19.29 -5.99
N ASP A 638 -57.40 19.66 -4.87
CA ASP A 638 -57.52 20.98 -4.24
C ASP A 638 -56.16 21.53 -3.79
N PRO A 639 -55.82 22.80 -4.06
CA PRO A 639 -54.60 23.45 -3.55
C PRO A 639 -54.48 23.47 -2.03
N SER A 640 -55.57 23.32 -1.27
CA SER A 640 -55.61 23.27 0.19
C SER A 640 -55.06 21.97 0.81
N ASP A 641 -54.82 20.94 0.00
CA ASP A 641 -54.25 19.65 0.44
C ASP A 641 -52.77 19.72 0.76
N PHE A 642 -52.08 20.76 0.28
CA PHE A 642 -50.64 20.99 0.51
C PHE A 642 -50.44 21.90 1.70
N LYS A 643 -49.84 21.41 2.77
CA LYS A 643 -49.50 22.19 3.98
C LYS A 643 -48.03 22.58 4.00
N VAL A 644 -47.73 23.69 4.62
CA VAL A 644 -46.35 24.13 4.86
C VAL A 644 -45.62 23.06 5.65
N GLY A 645 -44.50 22.54 5.08
CA GLY A 645 -43.73 21.48 5.65
C GLY A 645 -43.92 20.11 4.97
N ASP A 646 -44.89 19.97 4.06
CA ASP A 646 -45.10 18.73 3.32
C ASP A 646 -43.99 18.46 2.30
N SER A 647 -43.54 17.21 2.23
CA SER A 647 -42.58 16.77 1.20
C SER A 647 -43.31 16.49 -0.10
N VAL A 648 -42.92 17.16 -1.15
CA VAL A 648 -43.55 17.07 -2.48
C VAL A 648 -42.52 16.77 -3.56
N PHE A 649 -42.98 16.05 -4.57
CA PHE A 649 -42.21 15.81 -5.77
C PHE A 649 -42.66 16.79 -6.86
N VAL A 650 -41.73 17.56 -7.40
CA VAL A 650 -42.01 18.53 -8.48
C VAL A 650 -41.87 17.81 -9.82
N THR A 651 -42.97 17.49 -10.48
CA THR A 651 -43.02 16.69 -11.70
C THR A 651 -42.29 17.33 -12.88
N THR A 652 -42.34 18.68 -12.97
CA THR A 652 -41.69 19.46 -14.04
C THR A 652 -40.18 19.51 -13.95
N LEU A 653 -39.62 19.35 -12.74
CA LEU A 653 -38.17 19.41 -12.48
C LEU A 653 -37.59 18.08 -12.05
N SER A 654 -38.45 17.05 -11.84
CA SER A 654 -38.07 15.74 -11.31
C SER A 654 -37.23 15.79 -10.02
N LEU A 655 -37.56 16.74 -9.14
CA LEU A 655 -36.85 16.97 -7.88
C LEU A 655 -37.81 16.91 -6.69
N ASN A 656 -37.28 16.43 -5.54
CA ASN A 656 -38.02 16.50 -4.28
C ASN A 656 -37.84 17.86 -3.65
N GLY A 657 -38.91 18.41 -3.07
CA GLY A 657 -38.92 19.68 -2.36
C GLY A 657 -39.83 19.64 -1.15
N THR A 658 -39.78 20.71 -0.36
CA THR A 658 -40.65 20.93 0.80
C THR A 658 -41.45 22.20 0.60
N VAL A 659 -42.74 22.18 0.89
CA VAL A 659 -43.61 23.32 0.81
C VAL A 659 -43.23 24.35 1.86
N LYS A 660 -42.83 25.57 1.41
CA LYS A 660 -42.42 26.67 2.30
C LYS A 660 -43.54 27.66 2.60
N GLU A 661 -44.40 27.89 1.61
CA GLU A 661 -45.57 28.77 1.77
C GLU A 661 -46.78 28.12 1.12
N ALA A 662 -47.95 28.34 1.73
CA ALA A 662 -49.23 27.80 1.27
C ALA A 662 -49.61 28.41 -0.10
N ALA A 663 -50.50 27.69 -0.83
CA ALA A 663 -50.97 28.13 -2.12
C ALA A 663 -51.59 29.52 -2.13
N ASN A 664 -51.24 30.31 -3.11
CA ASN A 664 -51.89 31.62 -3.36
C ASN A 664 -53.28 31.43 -4.08
N LYS A 665 -53.97 32.54 -4.38
CA LYS A 665 -55.30 32.47 -5.04
C LYS A 665 -55.26 31.83 -6.43
N ASP A 666 -54.09 31.75 -7.07
CA ASP A 666 -53.90 31.17 -8.39
C ASP A 666 -53.41 29.72 -8.31
N GLY A 667 -53.25 29.16 -7.12
CA GLY A 667 -52.83 27.75 -6.87
C GLY A 667 -51.32 27.54 -6.97
N ASP A 668 -50.49 28.58 -6.85
CA ASP A 668 -49.04 28.46 -6.86
C ASP A 668 -48.50 28.37 -5.43
N LEU A 669 -47.58 27.43 -5.20
CA LEU A 669 -46.89 27.20 -3.94
C LEU A 669 -45.39 27.50 -4.08
N VAL A 670 -44.80 28.00 -3.01
CA VAL A 670 -43.35 28.15 -2.91
C VAL A 670 -42.74 26.84 -2.38
N ILE A 671 -41.94 26.20 -3.21
CA ILE A 671 -41.29 24.93 -2.89
C ILE A 671 -39.80 25.18 -2.72
N GLN A 672 -39.23 24.66 -1.63
CA GLN A 672 -37.80 24.65 -1.38
C GLN A 672 -37.22 23.34 -1.82
N MET A 673 -36.29 23.37 -2.77
CA MET A 673 -35.57 22.22 -3.33
C MET A 673 -34.06 22.41 -3.02
N GLY A 674 -33.60 21.89 -1.87
CA GLY A 674 -32.25 22.13 -1.39
C GLY A 674 -32.01 23.63 -1.08
N PHE A 675 -31.08 24.26 -1.79
CA PHE A 675 -30.75 25.69 -1.62
C PHE A 675 -31.58 26.63 -2.52
N LEU A 676 -32.42 26.10 -3.43
CA LEU A 676 -33.25 26.86 -4.35
C LEU A 676 -34.72 26.88 -3.88
N SER A 677 -35.35 28.03 -3.94
CA SER A 677 -36.81 28.17 -3.78
C SER A 677 -37.42 28.53 -5.12
N SER A 678 -38.47 27.83 -5.53
CA SER A 678 -39.18 28.08 -6.78
C SER A 678 -40.68 28.09 -6.56
N VAL A 679 -41.40 28.90 -7.32
CA VAL A 679 -42.85 28.92 -7.32
C VAL A 679 -43.34 27.88 -8.31
N VAL A 680 -44.14 26.92 -7.83
CA VAL A 680 -44.66 25.84 -8.65
C VAL A 680 -46.16 25.69 -8.44
N ASN A 681 -46.93 25.55 -9.53
CA ASN A 681 -48.37 25.35 -9.47
C ASN A 681 -48.69 23.96 -8.90
N TYR A 682 -49.71 23.85 -8.06
CA TYR A 682 -50.12 22.60 -7.38
C TYR A 682 -50.34 21.41 -8.34
N LYS A 683 -50.73 21.67 -9.61
CA LYS A 683 -50.93 20.66 -10.65
C LYS A 683 -49.69 19.90 -11.02
N ASN A 684 -48.51 20.46 -10.72
CA ASN A 684 -47.21 19.90 -11.01
C ASN A 684 -46.51 19.37 -9.76
N LEU A 685 -47.26 19.15 -8.68
CA LEU A 685 -46.79 18.65 -7.42
C LEU A 685 -47.47 17.33 -7.06
N GLU A 686 -46.73 16.39 -6.57
CA GLU A 686 -47.21 15.13 -6.01
C GLU A 686 -46.79 15.07 -4.53
N LEU A 687 -47.73 14.82 -3.62
CA LEU A 687 -47.46 14.58 -2.22
C LEU A 687 -46.72 13.25 -2.06
N LEU A 688 -45.54 13.27 -1.50
CA LEU A 688 -44.82 12.05 -1.10
C LEU A 688 -45.43 11.55 0.20
N ALA A 689 -45.90 10.29 0.21
CA ALA A 689 -46.42 9.65 1.42
C ALA A 689 -45.39 9.78 2.54
N PRO A 690 -45.77 10.09 3.80
CA PRO A 690 -44.82 10.26 4.88
C PRO A 690 -44.13 8.92 5.17
N GLU A 691 -42.92 8.74 4.70
CA GLU A 691 -41.96 7.91 5.44
C GLU A 691 -41.91 8.51 6.84
N LYS A 692 -42.03 7.70 7.88
CA LYS A 692 -41.99 8.14 9.27
C LYS A 692 -40.81 9.09 9.45
N ALA A 693 -41.07 10.37 9.36
CA ALA A 693 -40.07 11.41 9.43
C ALA A 693 -39.43 11.41 10.83
N PRO A 694 -38.13 11.54 10.94
CA PRO A 694 -37.52 12.04 12.16
C PRO A 694 -38.03 13.49 12.35
N LYS A 695 -38.49 13.78 13.57
CA LYS A 695 -39.05 15.08 13.96
C LYS A 695 -38.10 16.23 13.59
N PRO A 696 -38.62 17.40 13.21
CA PRO A 696 -37.83 18.57 12.82
C PRO A 696 -36.96 19.03 13.99
N GLN A 697 -35.65 19.00 13.76
CA GLN A 697 -34.72 19.68 14.65
C GLN A 697 -34.72 21.17 14.35
N HIS A 698 -34.96 21.95 15.37
CA HIS A 698 -34.79 23.40 15.38
C HIS A 698 -33.38 23.75 14.89
N GLN A 699 -33.26 24.60 13.90
CA GLN A 699 -32.01 25.21 13.50
C GLN A 699 -31.50 26.17 14.59
N PRO A 700 -30.31 25.99 15.12
CA PRO A 700 -29.61 27.07 15.78
C PRO A 700 -28.85 27.91 14.73
N LYS A 701 -29.06 29.19 14.75
CA LYS A 701 -28.15 30.15 14.13
C LYS A 701 -26.85 30.10 14.93
N ASP A 702 -25.81 29.51 14.37
CA ASP A 702 -24.45 29.97 14.58
C ASP A 702 -23.46 29.13 13.78
N ARG A 703 -22.61 29.79 13.03
CA ARG A 703 -21.61 29.26 12.06
C ARG A 703 -20.39 28.58 12.71
N TYR A 704 -20.44 28.23 13.99
CA TYR A 704 -19.31 27.65 14.72
C TYR A 704 -19.43 26.14 15.06
N SER A 705 -20.55 25.47 14.71
CA SER A 705 -20.81 24.10 15.18
C SER A 705 -20.38 22.95 14.25
N ILE A 706 -19.94 23.23 13.02
CA ILE A 706 -19.69 22.16 12.00
C ILE A 706 -18.36 21.44 12.25
N ASN A 707 -17.39 22.06 12.92
CA ASN A 707 -16.06 21.44 13.15
C ASN A 707 -15.95 20.60 14.44
N LYS A 708 -16.88 20.67 15.39
CA LYS A 708 -16.84 19.87 16.63
C LYS A 708 -17.53 18.51 16.53
N ALA A 709 -18.54 18.39 15.67
CA ALA A 709 -19.32 17.15 15.54
C ALA A 709 -18.52 15.93 15.01
N ALA A 710 -17.45 16.18 14.27
CA ALA A 710 -16.61 15.12 13.68
C ALA A 710 -15.49 14.59 14.60
N THR A 711 -15.27 15.19 15.77
CA THR A 711 -14.11 14.91 16.64
C THR A 711 -14.42 14.40 18.03
N ILE A 712 -15.70 14.34 18.44
CA ILE A 712 -16.05 13.91 19.79
C ILE A 712 -16.20 12.40 19.86
N ASN A 713 -15.34 11.77 20.68
CA ASN A 713 -15.43 10.34 20.95
C ASN A 713 -16.73 10.05 21.73
N PRO A 714 -17.57 9.07 21.33
CA PRO A 714 -18.79 8.70 22.05
C PRO A 714 -18.53 8.07 23.43
N GLU A 715 -17.30 7.98 23.87
CA GLU A 715 -16.88 7.45 25.16
C GLU A 715 -15.95 8.42 25.89
N ILE A 716 -16.22 8.66 27.17
CA ILE A 716 -15.32 9.37 28.10
C ILE A 716 -14.78 8.43 29.16
N ASN A 717 -13.47 8.47 29.39
CA ASN A 717 -12.80 7.71 30.44
C ASN A 717 -12.47 8.60 31.63
N LEU A 718 -13.04 8.24 32.83
CA LEU A 718 -12.88 8.94 34.09
C LEU A 718 -12.14 8.11 35.16
N LEU A 719 -11.46 7.03 34.72
CA LEU A 719 -10.69 6.19 35.66
C LEU A 719 -9.56 7.00 36.30
N GLY A 720 -9.38 6.82 37.59
CA GLY A 720 -8.32 7.46 38.36
C GLY A 720 -8.59 8.90 38.79
N ASN A 721 -9.73 9.50 38.42
CA ASN A 721 -10.11 10.84 38.88
C ASN A 721 -10.80 10.79 40.23
N THR A 722 -10.72 11.88 40.98
CA THR A 722 -11.58 12.12 42.14
C THR A 722 -13.01 12.40 41.67
N VAL A 723 -14.00 12.31 42.60
CA VAL A 723 -15.42 12.52 42.23
C VAL A 723 -15.66 13.92 41.67
N ASP A 724 -15.04 14.93 42.26
CA ASP A 724 -15.23 16.33 41.83
C ASP A 724 -14.57 16.61 40.46
N GLU A 725 -13.37 16.10 40.24
CA GLU A 725 -12.70 16.19 38.93
C GLU A 725 -13.48 15.45 37.83
N ALA A 726 -14.00 14.26 38.16
CA ALA A 726 -14.80 13.50 37.22
C ALA A 726 -16.08 14.21 36.82
N ILE A 727 -16.76 14.90 37.78
CA ILE A 727 -17.97 15.68 37.53
C ILE A 727 -17.64 16.86 36.61
N ALA A 728 -16.56 17.61 36.88
CA ALA A 728 -16.16 18.76 36.07
C ALA A 728 -15.83 18.37 34.62
N ARG A 729 -15.11 17.26 34.44
CA ARG A 729 -14.80 16.72 33.11
C ARG A 729 -16.03 16.17 32.39
N LEU A 730 -16.92 15.51 33.11
CA LEU A 730 -18.16 14.95 32.59
C LEU A 730 -19.11 16.05 32.13
N GLU A 731 -19.24 17.14 32.90
CA GLU A 731 -20.09 18.29 32.56
C GLU A 731 -19.71 18.87 31.21
N LYS A 732 -18.43 19.21 31.02
CA LYS A 732 -17.92 19.75 29.75
C LYS A 732 -18.11 18.77 28.59
N TYR A 733 -17.87 17.49 28.84
CA TYR A 733 -18.01 16.45 27.80
C TYR A 733 -19.47 16.24 27.38
N LEU A 734 -20.42 16.24 28.35
CA LEU A 734 -21.85 16.09 28.06
C LEU A 734 -22.39 17.27 27.25
N ASP A 735 -21.93 18.50 27.54
CA ASP A 735 -22.28 19.68 26.78
C ASP A 735 -21.74 19.62 25.35
N ASP A 736 -20.47 19.24 25.19
CA ASP A 736 -19.84 19.06 23.89
C ASP A 736 -20.52 17.92 23.10
N ALA A 737 -20.85 16.80 23.74
CA ALA A 737 -21.52 15.65 23.13
C ALA A 737 -22.94 15.99 22.66
N MET A 738 -23.64 16.82 23.40
CA MET A 738 -24.96 17.30 23.06
C MET A 738 -24.92 18.28 21.88
N ILE A 739 -23.95 19.19 21.86
CA ILE A 739 -23.71 20.12 20.74
C ILE A 739 -23.33 19.33 19.46
N ALA A 740 -22.61 18.22 19.63
CA ALA A 740 -22.26 17.32 18.53
C ALA A 740 -23.41 16.43 18.03
N GLY A 741 -24.58 16.48 18.72
CA GLY A 741 -25.78 15.72 18.31
C GLY A 741 -25.71 14.21 18.61
N LEU A 742 -24.86 13.78 19.55
CA LEU A 742 -24.82 12.38 19.96
C LEU A 742 -26.10 12.01 20.70
N THR A 743 -26.72 10.88 20.38
CA THR A 743 -27.94 10.39 21.02
C THR A 743 -27.67 9.66 22.34
N SER A 744 -26.48 9.10 22.48
CA SER A 744 -26.01 8.43 23.71
C SER A 744 -24.50 8.46 23.80
N VAL A 745 -23.98 8.42 25.03
CA VAL A 745 -22.56 8.39 25.33
C VAL A 745 -22.23 7.38 26.41
N ARG A 746 -21.00 6.88 26.41
CA ARG A 746 -20.47 5.92 27.37
C ARG A 746 -19.56 6.63 28.37
N VAL A 747 -19.81 6.44 29.65
CA VAL A 747 -19.02 7.03 30.74
C VAL A 747 -18.32 5.90 31.49
N VAL A 748 -17.01 5.78 31.35
CA VAL A 748 -16.19 4.75 31.97
C VAL A 748 -15.67 5.27 33.32
N HIS A 749 -16.13 4.69 34.44
CA HIS A 749 -15.75 5.09 35.81
C HIS A 749 -15.10 3.94 36.60
N GLY A 750 -15.06 2.75 36.07
CA GLY A 750 -14.49 1.57 36.73
C GLY A 750 -15.38 0.95 37.80
N LYS A 751 -15.01 -0.26 38.20
CA LYS A 751 -15.75 -1.02 39.24
C LYS A 751 -15.35 -0.65 40.65
N GLY A 752 -14.12 -0.22 40.93
CA GLY A 752 -13.51 0.19 42.20
C GLY A 752 -14.41 0.11 43.46
N THR A 753 -14.28 1.06 44.37
CA THR A 753 -15.12 1.17 45.60
C THR A 753 -16.57 1.62 45.30
N GLY A 754 -16.88 1.99 44.05
CA GLY A 754 -18.18 2.50 43.64
C GLY A 754 -18.44 3.98 43.98
N ALA A 755 -17.50 4.67 44.59
CA ALA A 755 -17.64 6.09 44.96
C ALA A 755 -17.83 6.99 43.74
N LEU A 756 -17.00 6.76 42.70
CA LEU A 756 -17.06 7.51 41.44
C LEU A 756 -18.40 7.28 40.72
N ARG A 757 -18.84 6.04 40.61
CA ARG A 757 -20.14 5.67 40.05
C ARG A 757 -21.29 6.38 40.78
N LYS A 758 -21.27 6.37 42.13
CA LYS A 758 -22.32 7.00 42.92
C LYS A 758 -22.38 8.51 42.69
N GLY A 759 -21.22 9.20 42.69
CA GLY A 759 -21.13 10.63 42.40
C GLY A 759 -21.61 11.00 40.98
N ILE A 760 -21.21 10.24 39.98
CA ILE A 760 -21.64 10.42 38.59
C ILE A 760 -23.17 10.23 38.47
N HIS A 761 -23.73 9.19 39.06
CA HIS A 761 -25.18 8.95 39.01
C HIS A 761 -25.98 10.03 39.74
N GLU A 762 -25.48 10.57 40.86
CA GLU A 762 -26.11 11.70 41.57
C GLU A 762 -26.08 12.99 40.75
N TYR A 763 -24.99 13.22 40.03
CA TYR A 763 -24.85 14.34 39.09
C TYR A 763 -25.80 14.23 37.89
N LEU A 764 -25.81 13.09 37.22
CA LEU A 764 -26.66 12.83 36.03
C LEU A 764 -28.16 12.95 36.35
N ARG A 765 -28.59 12.64 37.58
CA ARG A 765 -29.98 12.80 38.06
C ARG A 765 -30.44 14.24 38.06
N LYS A 766 -29.53 15.21 38.23
CA LYS A 766 -29.82 16.64 38.30
C LYS A 766 -29.94 17.28 36.90
N LEU A 767 -29.45 16.62 35.85
CA LEU A 767 -29.41 17.19 34.54
C LEU A 767 -30.72 16.99 33.76
N LYS A 768 -31.37 18.08 33.37
CA LYS A 768 -32.69 18.07 32.67
C LYS A 768 -32.64 17.53 31.26
N PHE A 769 -31.48 17.53 30.61
CA PHE A 769 -31.30 17.08 29.24
C PHE A 769 -30.94 15.58 29.13
N VAL A 770 -30.65 14.91 30.22
CA VAL A 770 -30.46 13.47 30.25
C VAL A 770 -31.83 12.77 30.31
N LYS A 771 -32.06 11.89 29.33
CA LYS A 771 -33.29 11.09 29.22
C LYS A 771 -33.26 9.89 30.16
N SER A 772 -32.15 9.16 30.13
CA SER A 772 -31.92 7.99 30.96
C SER A 772 -30.44 7.71 31.12
N TYR A 773 -30.04 7.04 32.18
CA TYR A 773 -28.72 6.47 32.36
C TYR A 773 -28.84 5.07 32.97
N LYS A 774 -28.08 4.12 32.45
CA LYS A 774 -28.07 2.74 32.90
C LYS A 774 -26.64 2.17 32.86
N LEU A 775 -26.36 1.17 33.71
CA LEU A 775 -25.11 0.44 33.62
C LEU A 775 -25.04 -0.34 32.28
N ALA A 776 -23.85 -0.51 31.75
CA ALA A 776 -23.64 -1.31 30.57
C ALA A 776 -23.92 -2.80 30.80
N GLU A 777 -24.24 -3.55 29.76
CA GLU A 777 -24.54 -4.98 29.84
C GLU A 777 -23.26 -5.81 29.94
N PHE A 778 -23.42 -7.10 30.28
CA PHE A 778 -22.29 -8.02 30.40
C PHE A 778 -21.56 -8.16 29.03
N GLY A 779 -20.25 -7.84 29.01
CA GLY A 779 -19.45 -7.79 27.80
C GLY A 779 -19.18 -6.38 27.25
N GLU A 780 -19.94 -5.34 27.67
CA GLU A 780 -19.78 -3.95 27.27
C GLU A 780 -19.14 -3.03 28.34
N GLY A 781 -18.52 -3.62 29.36
CA GLY A 781 -17.88 -2.91 30.49
C GLY A 781 -18.61 -3.07 31.82
N ASP A 782 -19.77 -3.70 31.86
CA ASP A 782 -20.51 -4.17 33.04
C ASP A 782 -20.71 -3.04 34.08
N ALA A 783 -20.60 -3.31 35.38
CA ALA A 783 -20.74 -2.32 36.43
C ALA A 783 -19.70 -1.18 36.45
N GLY A 784 -18.72 -1.17 35.53
CA GLY A 784 -17.71 -0.12 35.41
C GLY A 784 -18.01 0.97 34.36
N VAL A 785 -19.11 0.85 33.61
CA VAL A 785 -19.50 1.80 32.56
C VAL A 785 -20.97 2.18 32.75
N THR A 786 -21.27 3.47 32.56
CA THR A 786 -22.65 4.00 32.54
C THR A 786 -22.96 4.54 31.14
N ILE A 787 -24.04 4.07 30.53
CA ILE A 787 -24.54 4.58 29.25
C ILE A 787 -25.54 5.69 29.54
N VAL A 788 -25.29 6.88 29.06
CA VAL A 788 -26.14 8.08 29.21
C VAL A 788 -26.84 8.34 27.90
N THR A 789 -28.17 8.46 27.93
CA THR A 789 -28.98 8.78 26.73
C THR A 789 -29.56 10.18 26.89
N PHE A 790 -29.44 11.00 25.90
CA PHE A 790 -29.97 12.35 25.84
C PHE A 790 -31.45 12.39 25.43
N LYS A 791 -32.14 13.49 25.76
CA LYS A 791 -33.56 13.68 25.40
C LYS A 791 -33.74 14.01 23.94
#